data_368eb99f5b4cf5f849db450b013fff8a
#
_entry.id   368eb99f5b4cf5f849db450b013fff8a
#
_cell.length_a   1.000
_cell.length_b   1.000
_cell.length_c   1.000
_cell.angle_alpha   90.00
_cell.angle_beta   90.00
_cell.angle_gamma   90.00
#
_symmetry.space_group_name_H-M   'P 1'
#
loop_
_entity.id
_entity.type
_entity.pdbx_description
1 polymer ?
#
loop_
_entity_poly.entity_id
_entity_poly.type
_entity_poly.pdbx_seq_one_letter_code
_entity_poly.pdbx_strand_id
1 'polypeptide(L)'
;MTKSRLLLFAFVFSCVFSITLDTKAQSNVGVPPQPPMTEKKPKTTAIHGVTMVDDYFWLREKTNPAVMAHLQAENDYADALMKPTEQLQQKLYTEMLSHIKQTDTNVPYRWGNHFYYTRTVEGLQYPIFCRKRGSVDAPEEIVLDQNELAKGQKFMSVGAFVPSDDGNLLAYSTDNTGYRQYTLQIKDLRTGQVFPERIERVNNVAWASDNKTLFYVTEDATTKRSDKFFRHVLGTDKNELIFEEKDELYDIGTWRTRDNAIIFLESASKTSTEVLYIPADKPASELKVVIPRAAEHEYDVDHRGNLFYIRSNKNAKNFRVVTAPVDDPSEKNWKEFIPHKLAVKIENFTLFSDHAVVSEWENGLQQLEIVDLKTNKHNRIQFPEPVYAAGLNANRVFNTSVVRYSYNSLVTPNSVFDYDMNTGKSTLLKQTEVPGGFDRTNYKSERVFATASDGTKIPMSMVYRKGVKLDGSAPMLLYAYGSYGISIPPTFSSSRLSLLDRGVIYVIAHIRGGGEMGEEWREAGRMMKKMNTFTDFIACADHLIKAKYTSRDRLVIQGGSAGGLLMGAVSNLRPDLFKGVISQVPFVDVLNTMLDASLPLTTAEYIEWGNPNEKAAFDYMKTYSPYDNVGKKDYPAMLVKVSVNDSQVPYWEGAKLVAKLRAMKTDQNPLLLKVNFGAGHGGASGRYDALHETAYDYAFMLWQMGVTDEVSSNK
;
A
#
# COMPACT_ATOMS: atom_id res chain seq x y z
N MET A 1 68.16 47.13 -42.14
CA MET A 1 68.88 47.94 -41.13
C MET A 1 68.86 47.14 -39.85
N THR A 2 70.01 46.51 -39.57
CA THR A 2 70.90 46.68 -38.40
C THR A 2 70.22 46.34 -37.04
N LYS A 3 70.76 45.54 -36.14
CA LYS A 3 72.04 44.84 -35.84
C LYS A 3 71.71 43.85 -34.76
N SER A 4 72.01 42.55 -34.86
CA SER A 4 73.16 41.86 -34.23
C SER A 4 73.61 42.31 -32.82
N ARG A 5 73.59 41.37 -31.88
CA ARG A 5 74.74 40.93 -31.10
C ARG A 5 74.54 39.66 -30.32
N LEU A 6 75.38 38.72 -30.59
CA LEU A 6 75.89 37.51 -29.94
C LEU A 6 76.51 37.77 -28.57
N LEU A 7 76.48 36.76 -27.69
CA LEU A 7 77.49 36.26 -26.77
C LEU A 7 76.91 35.14 -25.94
N LEU A 8 77.24 33.91 -26.08
CA LEU A 8 78.42 33.04 -25.82
C LEU A 8 78.63 32.70 -24.30
N PHE A 9 78.56 31.37 -24.08
CA PHE A 9 79.22 30.49 -23.08
C PHE A 9 78.77 30.46 -21.63
N ALA A 10 78.26 29.31 -21.10
CA ALA A 10 79.15 28.39 -20.33
C ALA A 10 78.41 27.07 -20.03
N PHE A 11 79.06 25.97 -20.36
CA PHE A 11 78.69 24.59 -19.98
C PHE A 11 79.05 24.36 -18.52
N VAL A 12 78.04 23.92 -17.66
CA VAL A 12 78.36 23.30 -16.41
C VAL A 12 77.52 21.95 -16.38
N PHE A 13 78.28 20.87 -16.40
CA PHE A 13 77.81 19.53 -16.17
C PHE A 13 77.42 19.40 -14.68
N SER A 14 76.11 19.13 -14.37
CA SER A 14 75.73 18.74 -13.04
C SER A 14 74.91 17.48 -13.15
N CYS A 15 75.42 16.39 -12.61
CA CYS A 15 74.74 15.12 -12.43
C CYS A 15 73.51 15.32 -11.54
N VAL A 16 72.32 15.12 -12.06
CA VAL A 16 71.11 15.07 -11.26
C VAL A 16 70.77 13.59 -11.05
N PHE A 17 70.95 13.14 -9.82
CA PHE A 17 70.40 11.88 -9.32
C PHE A 17 68.84 11.97 -9.40
N SER A 18 68.23 11.15 -10.25
CA SER A 18 66.78 10.97 -10.28
C SER A 18 66.38 10.13 -9.08
N ILE A 19 65.88 10.77 -8.05
CA ILE A 19 65.14 10.13 -6.99
C ILE A 19 63.69 9.93 -7.52
N THR A 20 63.32 8.74 -7.91
CA THR A 20 61.95 8.36 -8.12
C THR A 20 61.23 8.30 -6.78
N LEU A 21 60.49 9.36 -6.46
CA LEU A 21 59.48 9.36 -5.41
C LEU A 21 58.31 8.50 -5.89
N ASP A 22 58.25 7.26 -5.38
CA ASP A 22 57.07 6.47 -5.40
C ASP A 22 55.99 7.18 -4.56
N THR A 23 55.19 8.00 -5.20
CA THR A 23 53.93 8.50 -4.61
C THR A 23 52.97 7.33 -4.53
N LYS A 24 53.06 6.53 -3.46
CA LYS A 24 51.91 5.74 -3.01
C LYS A 24 50.72 6.72 -2.88
N ALA A 25 49.73 6.56 -3.74
CA ALA A 25 48.44 7.20 -3.56
C ALA A 25 47.94 6.80 -2.17
N GLN A 26 48.11 7.67 -1.18
CA GLN A 26 47.35 7.59 0.05
C GLN A 26 45.87 7.70 -0.36
N SER A 27 45.18 6.57 -0.27
CA SER A 27 43.72 6.58 -0.26
C SER A 27 43.33 7.55 0.87
N ASN A 28 42.76 8.68 0.49
CA ASN A 28 42.04 9.53 1.43
C ASN A 28 40.87 8.67 1.95
N VAL A 29 41.07 8.01 3.06
CA VAL A 29 39.98 7.48 3.89
C VAL A 29 39.34 8.76 4.46
N GLY A 30 38.33 9.27 3.73
CA GLY A 30 37.57 10.42 4.15
C GLY A 30 36.98 10.16 5.54
N VAL A 31 36.96 11.20 6.37
CA VAL A 31 36.25 11.14 7.66
C VAL A 31 34.85 10.66 7.40
N PRO A 32 34.37 9.61 8.13
CA PRO A 32 32.99 9.13 7.95
C PRO A 32 32.00 10.29 8.08
N PRO A 33 30.97 10.37 7.25
CA PRO A 33 29.96 11.42 7.36
C PRO A 33 29.37 11.41 8.77
N GLN A 34 29.28 12.58 9.39
CA GLN A 34 28.70 12.72 10.71
C GLN A 34 27.18 12.87 10.60
N PRO A 35 26.38 12.19 11.43
CA PRO A 35 24.95 12.36 11.41
C PRO A 35 24.53 13.76 11.82
N PRO A 36 23.47 14.32 11.23
CA PRO A 36 22.93 15.61 11.64
C PRO A 36 22.52 15.58 13.12
N MET A 37 22.90 16.63 13.84
CA MET A 37 22.49 16.83 15.24
C MET A 37 21.15 17.55 15.27
N THR A 38 20.13 16.91 15.83
CA THR A 38 18.81 17.52 15.98
C THR A 38 18.74 18.31 17.27
N GLU A 39 18.43 19.60 17.18
CA GLU A 39 18.28 20.50 18.34
C GLU A 39 17.11 20.02 19.21
N LYS A 40 17.33 20.01 20.53
CA LYS A 40 16.27 19.70 21.50
C LYS A 40 15.52 20.98 21.87
N LYS A 41 14.21 20.98 21.58
CA LYS A 41 13.26 22.04 21.97
C LYS A 41 12.09 21.39 22.72
N PRO A 42 12.23 21.14 24.04
CA PRO A 42 11.29 20.33 24.77
C PRO A 42 9.89 20.97 24.82
N LYS A 43 8.88 20.20 24.40
CA LYS A 43 7.47 20.48 24.64
C LYS A 43 6.95 19.54 25.72
N THR A 44 6.32 20.10 26.73
CA THR A 44 5.73 19.35 27.85
C THR A 44 4.21 19.24 27.67
N THR A 45 3.69 18.04 27.79
CA THR A 45 2.25 17.74 27.79
C THR A 45 1.93 16.97 29.06
N ALA A 46 0.96 17.46 29.86
CA ALA A 46 0.49 16.78 31.05
C ALA A 46 -0.87 16.13 30.77
N ILE A 47 -0.98 14.84 30.98
CA ILE A 47 -2.21 14.06 30.77
C ILE A 47 -2.26 12.90 31.76
N HIS A 48 -3.42 12.62 32.38
CA HIS A 48 -3.63 11.51 33.29
C HIS A 48 -2.63 11.44 34.46
N GLY A 49 -2.09 12.60 34.90
CA GLY A 49 -1.07 12.68 35.96
C GLY A 49 0.35 12.31 35.46
N VAL A 50 0.54 12.09 34.20
CA VAL A 50 1.83 11.83 33.57
C VAL A 50 2.31 13.08 32.82
N THR A 51 3.58 13.45 33.02
CA THR A 51 4.24 14.49 32.20
C THR A 51 5.03 13.85 31.07
N MET A 52 4.61 14.11 29.83
CA MET A 52 5.33 13.72 28.63
C MET A 52 6.23 14.86 28.19
N VAL A 53 7.48 14.58 27.85
CA VAL A 53 8.45 15.55 27.29
C VAL A 53 8.86 15.09 25.90
N ASP A 54 8.60 15.95 24.92
CA ASP A 54 8.97 15.73 23.53
C ASP A 54 10.01 16.76 23.08
N ASP A 55 11.27 16.34 23.03
CA ASP A 55 12.40 17.20 22.66
C ASP A 55 12.34 17.63 21.19
N TYR A 56 11.62 16.89 20.34
CA TYR A 56 11.64 17.04 18.89
C TYR A 56 10.28 17.42 18.29
N PHE A 57 9.32 17.84 19.08
CA PHE A 57 7.99 18.24 18.63
C PHE A 57 8.01 19.30 17.53
N TRP A 58 9.00 20.21 17.55
CA TRP A 58 9.17 21.28 16.58
C TRP A 58 9.39 20.80 15.14
N LEU A 59 9.82 19.57 14.93
CA LEU A 59 9.95 18.96 13.59
C LEU A 59 8.60 18.85 12.85
N ARG A 60 7.47 19.04 13.53
CA ARG A 60 6.14 19.11 12.91
C ARG A 60 5.90 20.38 12.08
N GLU A 61 6.69 21.43 12.30
CA GLU A 61 6.50 22.74 11.68
C GLU A 61 7.00 22.75 10.21
N LYS A 62 6.23 22.14 9.30
CA LYS A 62 6.59 21.98 7.88
C LYS A 62 7.03 23.29 7.20
N THR A 63 6.47 24.43 7.59
CA THR A 63 6.77 25.75 7.03
C THR A 63 8.04 26.38 7.62
N ASN A 64 8.61 25.81 8.67
CA ASN A 64 9.83 26.28 9.30
C ASN A 64 11.07 25.90 8.44
N PRO A 65 11.85 26.88 7.93
CA PRO A 65 13.02 26.58 7.11
C PRO A 65 14.05 25.68 7.81
N ALA A 66 14.16 25.75 9.15
CA ALA A 66 15.08 24.91 9.90
C ALA A 66 14.68 23.44 9.87
N VAL A 67 13.38 23.13 9.82
CA VAL A 67 12.89 21.76 9.64
C VAL A 67 13.27 21.22 8.27
N MET A 68 13.02 22.00 7.20
CA MET A 68 13.35 21.56 5.85
C MET A 68 14.86 21.40 5.65
N ALA A 69 15.66 22.28 6.23
CA ALA A 69 17.12 22.19 6.21
C ALA A 69 17.63 20.93 6.96
N HIS A 70 17.01 20.61 8.11
CA HIS A 70 17.32 19.38 8.85
C HIS A 70 16.97 18.13 8.05
N LEU A 71 15.80 18.08 7.43
CA LEU A 71 15.39 16.95 6.59
C LEU A 71 16.31 16.76 5.36
N GLN A 72 16.79 17.86 4.77
CA GLN A 72 17.79 17.79 3.69
C GLN A 72 19.13 17.26 4.19
N ALA A 73 19.60 17.73 5.35
CA ALA A 73 20.84 17.24 5.95
C ALA A 73 20.77 15.73 6.29
N GLU A 74 19.60 15.22 6.68
CA GLU A 74 19.38 13.78 6.87
C GLU A 74 19.50 13.01 5.55
N ASN A 75 18.94 13.54 4.45
CA ASN A 75 19.12 12.94 3.12
C ASN A 75 20.61 12.94 2.70
N ASP A 76 21.30 14.05 2.87
CA ASP A 76 22.71 14.17 2.49
C ASP A 76 23.57 13.16 3.29
N TYR A 77 23.28 12.99 4.57
CA TYR A 77 23.92 11.98 5.42
C TYR A 77 23.59 10.56 4.96
N ALA A 78 22.32 10.25 4.70
CA ALA A 78 21.89 8.93 4.23
C ALA A 78 22.55 8.59 2.89
N ASP A 79 22.59 9.53 1.93
CA ASP A 79 23.21 9.33 0.62
C ASP A 79 24.72 9.16 0.72
N ALA A 80 25.39 9.90 1.61
CA ALA A 80 26.81 9.74 1.85
C ALA A 80 27.16 8.36 2.44
N LEU A 81 26.35 7.83 3.39
CA LEU A 81 26.55 6.49 3.94
C LEU A 81 26.21 5.39 2.94
N MET A 82 25.20 5.59 2.09
CA MET A 82 24.82 4.65 1.05
C MET A 82 25.67 4.71 -0.21
N LYS A 83 26.53 5.72 -0.35
CA LYS A 83 27.42 5.88 -1.52
C LYS A 83 28.23 4.63 -1.89
N PRO A 84 28.82 3.86 -0.96
CA PRO A 84 29.53 2.62 -1.30
C PRO A 84 28.63 1.57 -1.98
N THR A 85 27.31 1.68 -1.86
CA THR A 85 26.33 0.76 -2.50
C THR A 85 25.80 1.28 -3.84
N GLU A 86 26.27 2.43 -4.33
CA GLU A 86 25.73 3.08 -5.54
C GLU A 86 25.80 2.18 -6.77
N GLN A 87 26.90 1.46 -6.97
CA GLN A 87 27.04 0.48 -8.05
C GLN A 87 26.04 -0.67 -7.90
N LEU A 88 25.81 -1.14 -6.68
CA LEU A 88 24.81 -2.17 -6.39
C LEU A 88 23.40 -1.64 -6.65
N GLN A 89 23.09 -0.41 -6.24
CA GLN A 89 21.80 0.22 -6.53
C GLN A 89 21.54 0.29 -8.04
N GLN A 90 22.52 0.74 -8.81
CA GLN A 90 22.39 0.80 -10.28
C GLN A 90 22.22 -0.58 -10.91
N LYS A 91 22.94 -1.58 -10.42
CA LYS A 91 22.82 -2.96 -10.88
C LYS A 91 21.44 -3.53 -10.56
N LEU A 92 20.94 -3.35 -9.32
CA LEU A 92 19.60 -3.77 -8.91
C LEU A 92 18.52 -3.09 -9.75
N TYR A 93 18.64 -1.78 -9.98
CA TYR A 93 17.71 -1.06 -10.86
C TYR A 93 17.67 -1.68 -12.27
N THR A 94 18.84 -1.92 -12.87
CA THR A 94 18.95 -2.50 -14.21
C THR A 94 18.37 -3.92 -14.26
N GLU A 95 18.64 -4.75 -13.26
CA GLU A 95 18.08 -6.10 -13.14
C GLU A 95 16.55 -6.06 -13.04
N MET A 96 16.01 -5.26 -12.10
CA MET A 96 14.57 -5.12 -11.93
C MET A 96 13.87 -4.60 -13.17
N LEU A 97 14.47 -3.63 -13.85
CA LEU A 97 13.96 -3.11 -15.12
C LEU A 97 13.97 -4.17 -16.21
N SER A 98 15.01 -5.02 -16.28
CA SER A 98 15.11 -6.11 -17.25
C SER A 98 14.01 -7.18 -17.07
N HIS A 99 13.42 -7.29 -15.87
CA HIS A 99 12.32 -8.20 -15.57
C HIS A 99 10.92 -7.59 -15.85
N ILE A 100 10.87 -6.38 -16.40
CA ILE A 100 9.62 -5.70 -16.72
C ILE A 100 9.46 -5.56 -18.23
N LYS A 101 8.35 -6.05 -18.77
CA LYS A 101 7.93 -5.72 -20.14
C LYS A 101 7.49 -4.26 -20.18
N GLN A 102 8.40 -3.38 -20.61
CA GLN A 102 8.21 -1.93 -20.51
C GLN A 102 7.07 -1.40 -21.37
N THR A 103 6.90 -1.95 -22.57
CA THR A 103 5.72 -1.69 -23.44
C THR A 103 4.77 -2.87 -23.30
N ASP A 104 3.66 -2.67 -22.62
CA ASP A 104 2.68 -3.72 -22.37
C ASP A 104 1.25 -3.17 -22.32
N THR A 105 0.27 -4.06 -22.49
CA THR A 105 -1.17 -3.73 -22.48
C THR A 105 -1.91 -4.65 -21.53
N ASN A 106 -2.75 -4.10 -20.66
CA ASN A 106 -3.62 -4.90 -19.80
C ASN A 106 -4.74 -5.58 -20.62
N VAL A 107 -5.35 -6.62 -20.04
CA VAL A 107 -6.49 -7.30 -20.67
C VAL A 107 -7.67 -6.32 -20.76
N PRO A 108 -8.22 -6.07 -21.97
CA PRO A 108 -9.37 -5.17 -22.11
C PRO A 108 -10.61 -5.72 -21.40
N TYR A 109 -11.36 -4.85 -20.74
CA TYR A 109 -12.63 -5.18 -20.12
C TYR A 109 -13.76 -4.34 -20.72
N ARG A 110 -14.93 -4.96 -20.86
CA ARG A 110 -16.10 -4.31 -21.43
C ARG A 110 -16.78 -3.40 -20.40
N TRP A 111 -17.10 -2.15 -20.82
CA TRP A 111 -17.95 -1.22 -20.10
C TRP A 111 -18.87 -0.52 -21.11
N GLY A 112 -20.15 -0.79 -21.04
CA GLY A 112 -21.11 -0.37 -22.06
C GLY A 112 -20.74 -0.92 -23.45
N ASN A 113 -20.63 -0.06 -24.43
CA ASN A 113 -20.25 -0.43 -25.81
C ASN A 113 -18.75 -0.29 -26.10
N HIS A 114 -17.92 -0.16 -25.06
CA HIS A 114 -16.46 0.01 -25.23
C HIS A 114 -15.68 -1.05 -24.45
N PHE A 115 -14.47 -1.33 -24.94
CA PHE A 115 -13.46 -2.14 -24.25
C PHE A 115 -12.36 -1.23 -23.76
N TYR A 116 -12.30 -1.03 -22.43
CA TYR A 116 -11.32 -0.18 -21.76
C TYR A 116 -10.09 -1.00 -21.34
N TYR A 117 -8.92 -0.37 -21.42
CA TYR A 117 -7.66 -0.96 -20.98
C TYR A 117 -6.62 0.14 -20.74
N THR A 118 -5.53 -0.24 -20.09
CA THR A 118 -4.35 0.62 -19.96
C THR A 118 -3.19 -0.02 -20.69
N ARG A 119 -2.32 0.82 -21.24
CA ARG A 119 -1.04 0.38 -21.77
C ARG A 119 0.10 1.25 -21.26
N THR A 120 1.28 0.67 -21.20
CA THR A 120 2.53 1.37 -20.92
C THR A 120 3.38 1.46 -22.19
N VAL A 121 4.27 2.44 -22.22
CA VAL A 121 5.24 2.62 -23.31
C VAL A 121 6.61 2.78 -22.67
N GLU A 122 7.62 2.15 -23.28
CA GLU A 122 9.00 2.27 -22.83
C GLU A 122 9.44 3.73 -22.72
N GLY A 123 10.15 4.07 -21.63
CA GLY A 123 10.58 5.42 -21.32
C GLY A 123 9.52 6.33 -20.68
N LEU A 124 8.23 5.95 -20.68
CA LEU A 124 7.17 6.72 -20.04
C LEU A 124 6.89 6.22 -18.61
N GLN A 125 6.73 7.16 -17.68
CA GLN A 125 6.54 6.87 -16.26
C GLN A 125 5.16 6.30 -15.94
N TYR A 126 4.11 6.68 -16.68
CA TYR A 126 2.71 6.45 -16.34
C TYR A 126 1.97 5.68 -17.42
N PRO A 127 0.84 5.04 -17.08
CA PRO A 127 -0.02 4.38 -18.06
C PRO A 127 -0.76 5.39 -18.94
N ILE A 128 -1.18 4.91 -20.12
CA ILE A 128 -2.12 5.56 -21.00
C ILE A 128 -3.44 4.78 -20.93
N PHE A 129 -4.53 5.47 -20.64
CA PHE A 129 -5.87 4.89 -20.60
C PHE A 129 -6.47 4.94 -21.99
N CYS A 130 -6.86 3.78 -22.49
CA CYS A 130 -7.37 3.59 -23.82
C CYS A 130 -8.72 2.89 -23.82
N ARG A 131 -9.44 2.99 -24.96
CA ARG A 131 -10.63 2.21 -25.23
C ARG A 131 -10.74 1.85 -26.71
N LYS A 132 -11.59 0.87 -27.00
CA LYS A 132 -11.99 0.47 -28.36
C LYS A 132 -13.50 0.33 -28.41
N ARG A 133 -14.14 0.76 -29.50
CA ARG A 133 -15.61 0.78 -29.60
C ARG A 133 -16.12 -0.51 -30.23
N GLY A 134 -17.06 -1.19 -29.57
CA GLY A 134 -17.79 -2.34 -30.09
C GLY A 134 -17.01 -3.64 -30.16
N SER A 135 -15.71 -3.61 -30.47
CA SER A 135 -14.86 -4.80 -30.59
C SER A 135 -13.45 -4.53 -30.05
N VAL A 136 -12.79 -5.58 -29.56
CA VAL A 136 -11.35 -5.52 -29.17
C VAL A 136 -10.41 -5.28 -30.36
N ASP A 137 -10.89 -5.52 -31.59
CA ASP A 137 -10.13 -5.30 -32.82
C ASP A 137 -10.38 -3.92 -33.44
N ALA A 138 -11.28 -3.13 -32.87
CA ALA A 138 -11.55 -1.76 -33.33
C ALA A 138 -10.33 -0.84 -33.10
N PRO A 139 -10.24 0.29 -33.82
CA PRO A 139 -9.20 1.29 -33.59
C PRO A 139 -9.14 1.77 -32.14
N GLU A 140 -7.91 2.01 -31.66
CA GLU A 140 -7.66 2.55 -30.34
C GLU A 140 -8.08 4.01 -30.26
N GLU A 141 -8.78 4.37 -29.18
CA GLU A 141 -9.04 5.75 -28.76
C GLU A 141 -8.30 5.99 -27.45
N ILE A 142 -7.45 7.02 -27.38
CA ILE A 142 -6.83 7.46 -26.12
C ILE A 142 -7.86 8.24 -25.32
N VAL A 143 -8.21 7.73 -24.13
CA VAL A 143 -9.17 8.34 -23.22
C VAL A 143 -8.48 9.38 -22.33
N LEU A 144 -7.34 8.98 -21.73
CA LEU A 144 -6.55 9.85 -20.85
C LEU A 144 -5.06 9.40 -20.91
N ASP A 145 -4.16 10.33 -21.20
CA ASP A 145 -2.73 10.08 -21.08
C ASP A 145 -2.20 10.71 -19.81
N GLN A 146 -1.86 9.87 -18.82
CA GLN A 146 -1.35 10.34 -17.54
C GLN A 146 0.04 10.96 -17.67
N ASN A 147 0.81 10.63 -18.72
CA ASN A 147 2.10 11.25 -18.95
C ASN A 147 1.96 12.71 -19.41
N GLU A 148 0.91 13.02 -20.21
CA GLU A 148 0.62 14.40 -20.57
C GLU A 148 0.19 15.22 -19.34
N LEU A 149 -0.62 14.63 -18.45
CA LEU A 149 -1.04 15.29 -17.19
C LEU A 149 0.15 15.52 -16.24
N ALA A 150 1.15 14.66 -16.29
CA ALA A 150 2.33 14.71 -15.42
C ALA A 150 3.39 15.72 -15.90
N LYS A 151 3.25 16.31 -17.08
CA LYS A 151 4.26 17.27 -17.59
C LYS A 151 4.46 18.43 -16.62
N GLY A 152 5.71 18.64 -16.18
CA GLY A 152 6.08 19.68 -15.23
C GLY A 152 5.67 19.40 -13.77
N GLN A 153 5.11 18.23 -13.48
CA GLN A 153 4.74 17.81 -12.13
C GLN A 153 5.76 16.84 -11.55
N LYS A 154 6.03 16.94 -10.25
CA LYS A 154 6.87 15.97 -9.51
C LYS A 154 6.11 14.69 -9.13
N PHE A 155 4.79 14.79 -9.08
CA PHE A 155 3.89 13.72 -8.72
C PHE A 155 2.64 13.79 -9.60
N MET A 156 2.09 12.65 -10.00
CA MET A 156 0.81 12.57 -10.69
C MET A 156 0.11 11.25 -10.37
N SER A 157 -1.12 11.35 -9.89
CA SER A 157 -2.00 10.20 -9.68
C SER A 157 -3.38 10.47 -10.25
N VAL A 158 -3.97 9.44 -10.87
CA VAL A 158 -5.38 9.43 -11.31
C VAL A 158 -6.17 8.69 -10.23
N GLY A 159 -7.18 9.35 -9.66
CA GLY A 159 -8.09 8.77 -8.68
C GLY A 159 -9.33 8.17 -9.36
N ALA A 160 -10.41 8.94 -9.46
CA ALA A 160 -11.60 8.50 -10.17
C ALA A 160 -11.35 8.40 -11.69
N PHE A 161 -11.96 7.38 -12.30
CA PHE A 161 -12.02 7.19 -13.76
C PHE A 161 -13.35 6.50 -14.07
N VAL A 162 -14.39 7.29 -14.34
CA VAL A 162 -15.78 6.82 -14.48
C VAL A 162 -16.40 7.37 -15.77
N PRO A 163 -16.47 6.55 -16.84
CA PRO A 163 -17.23 6.92 -18.05
C PRO A 163 -18.73 7.00 -17.76
N SER A 164 -19.43 7.87 -18.49
CA SER A 164 -20.89 7.87 -18.57
C SER A 164 -21.41 6.60 -19.26
N ASP A 165 -22.69 6.23 -19.06
CA ASP A 165 -23.27 5.00 -19.64
C ASP A 165 -23.22 4.97 -21.16
N ASP A 166 -23.41 6.13 -21.81
CA ASP A 166 -23.31 6.27 -23.26
C ASP A 166 -21.85 6.29 -23.79
N GLY A 167 -20.87 6.36 -22.88
CA GLY A 167 -19.45 6.42 -23.17
C GLY A 167 -18.98 7.74 -23.80
N ASN A 168 -19.78 8.79 -23.76
CA ASN A 168 -19.44 10.08 -24.35
C ASN A 168 -18.66 10.99 -23.41
N LEU A 169 -18.83 10.83 -22.09
CA LEU A 169 -18.19 11.63 -21.06
C LEU A 169 -17.29 10.79 -20.17
N LEU A 170 -16.27 11.41 -19.61
CA LEU A 170 -15.42 10.82 -18.58
C LEU A 170 -15.37 11.78 -17.39
N ALA A 171 -15.79 11.31 -16.21
CA ALA A 171 -15.44 11.95 -14.94
C ALA A 171 -14.12 11.33 -14.44
N TYR A 172 -13.10 12.15 -14.25
CA TYR A 172 -11.80 11.71 -13.74
C TYR A 172 -11.24 12.70 -12.73
N SER A 173 -10.47 12.20 -11.78
CA SER A 173 -9.82 13.08 -10.80
C SER A 173 -8.31 12.85 -10.75
N THR A 174 -7.57 13.92 -10.43
CA THR A 174 -6.11 13.90 -10.39
C THR A 174 -5.55 14.52 -9.11
N ASP A 175 -4.48 13.94 -8.57
CA ASP A 175 -3.63 14.54 -7.54
C ASP A 175 -2.23 14.72 -8.10
N ASN A 176 -1.71 15.95 -8.05
CA ASN A 176 -0.34 16.31 -8.46
C ASN A 176 0.55 16.71 -7.28
N THR A 177 0.08 16.50 -6.06
CA THR A 177 0.76 16.90 -4.82
C THR A 177 1.34 15.74 -4.05
N GLY A 178 0.78 14.53 -4.19
CA GLY A 178 1.02 13.38 -3.35
C GLY A 178 0.26 13.42 -2.02
N TYR A 179 -0.49 14.50 -1.74
CA TYR A 179 -1.28 14.66 -0.51
C TYR A 179 -2.64 13.97 -0.58
N ARG A 180 -2.91 13.20 -1.66
CA ARG A 180 -4.21 12.55 -1.94
C ARG A 180 -5.36 13.56 -2.02
N GLN A 181 -5.09 14.71 -2.60
CA GLN A 181 -6.06 15.79 -2.77
C GLN A 181 -6.48 15.85 -4.23
N TYR A 182 -7.52 15.12 -4.56
CA TYR A 182 -7.95 14.93 -5.94
C TYR A 182 -8.87 16.05 -6.42
N THR A 183 -8.61 16.56 -7.61
CA THR A 183 -9.47 17.50 -8.33
C THR A 183 -10.22 16.76 -9.42
N LEU A 184 -11.56 16.77 -9.35
CA LEU A 184 -12.44 16.17 -10.36
C LEU A 184 -12.58 17.10 -11.55
N GLN A 185 -12.52 16.52 -12.75
CA GLN A 185 -12.76 17.15 -14.05
C GLN A 185 -13.64 16.23 -14.91
N ILE A 186 -14.33 16.83 -15.88
CA ILE A 186 -15.16 16.09 -16.83
C ILE A 186 -14.62 16.35 -18.23
N LYS A 187 -14.48 15.29 -19.04
CA LYS A 187 -13.98 15.33 -20.41
C LYS A 187 -15.04 14.79 -21.37
N ASP A 188 -15.33 15.53 -22.45
CA ASP A 188 -16.08 15.00 -23.61
C ASP A 188 -15.14 14.14 -24.46
N LEU A 189 -15.39 12.85 -24.52
CA LEU A 189 -14.55 11.88 -25.23
C LEU A 189 -14.72 11.90 -26.76
N ARG A 190 -15.76 12.59 -27.26
CA ARG A 190 -16.00 12.77 -28.70
C ARG A 190 -15.15 13.89 -29.29
N THR A 191 -14.94 14.95 -28.49
CA THR A 191 -14.22 16.17 -28.91
C THR A 191 -12.85 16.28 -28.28
N GLY A 192 -12.61 15.59 -27.15
CA GLY A 192 -11.42 15.73 -26.31
C GLY A 192 -11.46 16.96 -25.39
N GLN A 193 -12.52 17.77 -25.45
CA GLN A 193 -12.66 18.98 -24.64
C GLN A 193 -12.87 18.62 -23.16
N VAL A 194 -12.15 19.31 -22.27
CA VAL A 194 -12.38 19.28 -20.83
C VAL A 194 -13.33 20.41 -20.47
N PHE A 195 -14.38 20.09 -19.73
CA PHE A 195 -15.35 21.07 -19.26
C PHE A 195 -14.69 22.03 -18.25
N PRO A 196 -15.21 23.25 -18.08
CA PRO A 196 -14.63 24.24 -17.18
C PRO A 196 -14.80 23.88 -15.69
N GLU A 197 -15.74 23.01 -15.37
CA GLU A 197 -16.01 22.56 -14.02
C GLU A 197 -14.79 21.84 -13.41
N ARG A 198 -14.33 22.33 -12.27
CA ARG A 198 -13.28 21.77 -11.45
C ARG A 198 -13.79 21.68 -10.01
N ILE A 199 -13.88 20.46 -9.49
CA ILE A 199 -14.35 20.22 -8.13
C ILE A 199 -13.19 19.64 -7.33
N GLU A 200 -12.77 20.34 -6.29
CA GLU A 200 -11.63 19.96 -5.46
C GLU A 200 -12.01 18.94 -4.40
N ARG A 201 -11.02 18.16 -3.97
CA ARG A 201 -11.11 17.19 -2.86
C ARG A 201 -12.18 16.12 -3.06
N VAL A 202 -12.32 15.64 -4.30
CA VAL A 202 -13.29 14.60 -4.63
C VAL A 202 -12.66 13.21 -4.55
N ASN A 203 -13.24 12.34 -3.72
CA ASN A 203 -12.80 10.96 -3.56
C ASN A 203 -13.54 9.99 -4.49
N ASN A 204 -14.88 10.01 -4.46
CA ASN A 204 -15.72 9.08 -5.21
C ASN A 204 -16.70 9.82 -6.11
N VAL A 205 -17.04 9.19 -7.24
CA VAL A 205 -18.04 9.72 -8.17
C VAL A 205 -18.92 8.60 -8.73
N ALA A 206 -20.19 8.92 -9.04
CA ALA A 206 -21.12 8.04 -9.72
C ALA A 206 -22.01 8.83 -10.69
N TRP A 207 -22.17 8.35 -11.94
CA TRP A 207 -23.13 8.91 -12.90
C TRP A 207 -24.52 8.38 -12.64
N ALA A 208 -25.53 9.24 -12.75
CA ALA A 208 -26.92 8.81 -12.94
C ALA A 208 -27.16 8.31 -14.37
N SER A 209 -28.29 7.64 -14.61
CA SER A 209 -28.63 7.06 -15.91
C SER A 209 -28.90 8.10 -17.00
N ASP A 210 -29.09 9.37 -16.64
CA ASP A 210 -29.34 10.48 -17.58
C ASP A 210 -28.07 10.99 -18.28
N ASN A 211 -26.86 10.47 -17.90
CA ASN A 211 -25.54 10.88 -18.39
C ASN A 211 -25.27 12.41 -18.21
N LYS A 212 -25.95 13.04 -17.28
CA LYS A 212 -25.83 14.50 -16.97
C LYS A 212 -25.68 14.76 -15.49
N THR A 213 -26.33 13.96 -14.65
CA THR A 213 -26.27 14.11 -13.19
C THR A 213 -25.11 13.30 -12.64
N LEU A 214 -24.24 13.97 -11.89
CA LEU A 214 -23.10 13.38 -11.23
C LEU A 214 -23.28 13.47 -9.71
N PHE A 215 -23.07 12.36 -9.04
CA PHE A 215 -22.96 12.30 -7.59
C PHE A 215 -21.49 12.18 -7.20
N TYR A 216 -21.08 12.91 -6.18
CA TYR A 216 -19.68 12.85 -5.72
C TYR A 216 -19.56 13.14 -4.22
N VAL A 217 -18.47 12.64 -3.65
CA VAL A 217 -18.11 12.84 -2.25
C VAL A 217 -16.87 13.70 -2.17
N THR A 218 -16.89 14.68 -1.26
CA THR A 218 -15.72 15.52 -0.96
C THR A 218 -15.18 15.24 0.43
N GLU A 219 -13.89 15.51 0.61
CA GLU A 219 -13.22 15.43 1.91
C GLU A 219 -13.05 16.80 2.56
N ASP A 220 -13.00 16.83 3.88
CA ASP A 220 -12.60 18.01 4.67
C ASP A 220 -11.14 18.38 4.37
N ALA A 221 -10.85 19.67 4.32
CA ALA A 221 -9.53 20.18 3.95
C ALA A 221 -8.42 19.86 4.97
N THR A 222 -8.79 19.73 6.24
CA THR A 222 -7.87 19.57 7.37
C THR A 222 -7.77 18.10 7.79
N THR A 223 -8.92 17.51 8.13
CA THR A 223 -8.98 16.14 8.64
C THR A 223 -8.90 15.08 7.54
N LYS A 224 -9.08 15.48 6.29
CA LYS A 224 -9.14 14.58 5.12
C LYS A 224 -10.29 13.56 5.18
N ARG A 225 -11.22 13.73 6.12
CA ARG A 225 -12.40 12.89 6.26
C ARG A 225 -13.36 13.15 5.10
N SER A 226 -13.84 12.11 4.46
CA SER A 226 -14.89 12.19 3.44
C SER A 226 -16.23 12.38 4.16
N ASP A 227 -16.82 13.56 4.07
CA ASP A 227 -17.95 13.96 4.92
C ASP A 227 -19.16 14.57 4.19
N LYS A 228 -19.01 14.96 2.92
CA LYS A 228 -20.09 15.64 2.19
C LYS A 228 -20.40 14.95 0.86
N PHE A 229 -21.68 14.69 0.62
CA PHE A 229 -22.20 14.09 -0.60
C PHE A 229 -23.02 15.09 -1.39
N PHE A 230 -22.66 15.28 -2.65
CA PHE A 230 -23.24 16.26 -3.54
C PHE A 230 -23.89 15.64 -4.76
N ARG A 231 -24.88 16.38 -5.31
CA ARG A 231 -25.46 16.17 -6.62
C ARG A 231 -25.12 17.38 -7.50
N HIS A 232 -24.59 17.13 -8.70
CA HIS A 232 -24.27 18.14 -9.71
C HIS A 232 -24.90 17.78 -11.03
N VAL A 233 -25.52 18.75 -11.68
CA VAL A 233 -26.03 18.60 -13.05
C VAL A 233 -25.09 19.34 -13.99
N LEU A 234 -24.47 18.59 -14.90
CA LEU A 234 -23.48 19.12 -15.85
C LEU A 234 -24.00 20.30 -16.64
N GLY A 235 -23.19 21.34 -16.77
CA GLY A 235 -23.56 22.61 -17.44
C GLY A 235 -24.34 23.56 -16.56
N THR A 236 -24.41 23.32 -15.26
CA THR A 236 -24.96 24.24 -14.27
C THR A 236 -23.94 24.59 -13.21
N ASP A 237 -24.03 25.76 -12.60
CA ASP A 237 -23.14 26.15 -11.49
C ASP A 237 -23.57 25.55 -10.13
N LYS A 238 -24.67 24.79 -10.11
CA LYS A 238 -25.27 24.30 -8.87
C LYS A 238 -24.65 22.97 -8.43
N ASN A 239 -23.99 22.99 -7.28
CA ASN A 239 -23.59 21.83 -6.51
C ASN A 239 -24.51 21.71 -5.29
N GLU A 240 -25.41 20.75 -5.30
CA GLU A 240 -26.39 20.57 -4.24
C GLU A 240 -25.87 19.61 -3.20
N LEU A 241 -25.68 20.07 -1.95
CA LEU A 241 -25.34 19.20 -0.81
C LEU A 241 -26.59 18.37 -0.46
N ILE A 242 -26.48 17.05 -0.56
CA ILE A 242 -27.59 16.12 -0.29
C ILE A 242 -27.44 15.47 1.08
N PHE A 243 -26.21 15.22 1.52
CA PHE A 243 -25.92 14.57 2.80
C PHE A 243 -24.60 15.09 3.37
N GLU A 244 -24.58 15.26 4.69
CA GLU A 244 -23.36 15.58 5.45
C GLU A 244 -23.26 14.64 6.65
N GLU A 245 -22.16 13.89 6.71
CA GLU A 245 -21.82 13.05 7.86
C GLU A 245 -21.14 13.91 8.95
N LYS A 246 -21.79 14.04 10.08
CA LYS A 246 -21.31 14.88 11.20
C LYS A 246 -20.50 14.13 12.24
N ASP A 247 -20.67 12.81 12.31
CA ASP A 247 -19.92 11.98 13.23
C ASP A 247 -18.50 11.75 12.70
N GLU A 248 -17.50 12.24 13.42
CA GLU A 248 -16.09 12.19 13.01
C GLU A 248 -15.50 10.78 12.99
N LEU A 249 -16.21 9.78 13.51
CA LEU A 249 -15.81 8.37 13.41
C LEU A 249 -16.11 7.76 12.03
N TYR A 250 -16.94 8.43 11.21
CA TYR A 250 -17.44 7.91 9.95
C TYR A 250 -16.89 8.67 8.76
N ASP A 251 -16.54 7.91 7.74
CA ASP A 251 -16.27 8.39 6.38
C ASP A 251 -17.42 8.00 5.46
N ILE A 252 -17.66 8.79 4.39
CA ILE A 252 -18.66 8.44 3.39
C ILE A 252 -18.02 8.10 2.04
N GLY A 253 -18.70 7.20 1.29
CA GLY A 253 -18.32 6.80 -0.06
C GLY A 253 -19.54 6.58 -0.94
N THR A 254 -19.39 6.71 -2.26
CA THR A 254 -20.47 6.46 -3.21
C THR A 254 -20.04 5.56 -4.36
N TRP A 255 -20.95 4.69 -4.78
CA TRP A 255 -20.79 3.86 -5.97
C TRP A 255 -22.14 3.57 -6.61
N ARG A 256 -22.12 2.99 -7.79
CA ARG A 256 -23.31 2.53 -8.49
C ARG A 256 -23.30 1.01 -8.63
N THR A 257 -24.45 0.37 -8.47
CA THR A 257 -24.61 -1.08 -8.62
C THR A 257 -24.23 -1.55 -10.02
N ARG A 258 -23.86 -2.82 -10.14
CA ARG A 258 -23.44 -3.43 -11.42
C ARG A 258 -24.55 -3.56 -12.43
N ASP A 259 -25.80 -3.68 -11.99
CA ASP A 259 -27.00 -3.63 -12.84
C ASP A 259 -27.38 -2.20 -13.23
N ASN A 260 -26.61 -1.20 -12.78
CA ASN A 260 -26.80 0.23 -13.00
C ASN A 260 -28.09 0.82 -12.43
N ALA A 261 -28.81 0.10 -11.56
CA ALA A 261 -30.12 0.52 -11.07
C ALA A 261 -30.07 1.50 -9.89
N ILE A 262 -29.07 1.34 -9.01
CA ILE A 262 -29.00 2.05 -7.73
C ILE A 262 -27.64 2.76 -7.58
N ILE A 263 -27.69 3.98 -7.04
CA ILE A 263 -26.52 4.69 -6.54
C ILE A 263 -26.59 4.63 -5.03
N PHE A 264 -25.55 4.06 -4.42
CA PHE A 264 -25.38 3.97 -2.98
C PHE A 264 -24.53 5.10 -2.43
N LEU A 265 -24.86 5.51 -1.22
CA LEU A 265 -24.03 6.30 -0.31
C LEU A 265 -23.80 5.43 0.93
N GLU A 266 -22.56 5.11 1.23
CA GLU A 266 -22.18 4.45 2.48
C GLU A 266 -21.64 5.49 3.45
N SER A 267 -22.03 5.37 4.72
CA SER A 267 -21.38 6.02 5.86
C SER A 267 -20.86 4.92 6.78
N ALA A 268 -19.54 4.82 6.91
CA ALA A 268 -18.89 3.71 7.60
C ALA A 268 -17.80 4.18 8.57
N SER A 269 -17.81 3.61 9.76
CA SER A 269 -16.67 3.59 10.68
C SER A 269 -15.90 2.27 10.54
N LYS A 270 -14.93 2.01 11.41
CA LYS A 270 -14.19 0.74 11.42
C LYS A 270 -15.02 -0.47 11.90
N THR A 271 -16.20 -0.24 12.50
CA THR A 271 -17.02 -1.30 13.10
C THR A 271 -18.54 -1.14 12.88
N SER A 272 -18.96 -0.11 12.15
CA SER A 272 -20.38 0.17 11.94
C SER A 272 -20.62 0.82 10.58
N THR A 273 -21.69 0.43 9.91
CA THR A 273 -22.05 0.90 8.56
C THR A 273 -23.49 1.35 8.52
N GLU A 274 -23.79 2.39 7.72
CA GLU A 274 -25.11 2.77 7.25
C GLU A 274 -25.07 2.98 5.74
N VAL A 275 -25.95 2.35 4.99
CA VAL A 275 -26.05 2.52 3.54
C VAL A 275 -27.37 3.20 3.19
N LEU A 276 -27.26 4.25 2.38
CA LEU A 276 -28.39 4.97 1.80
C LEU A 276 -28.39 4.78 0.27
N TYR A 277 -29.51 5.01 -0.39
CA TYR A 277 -29.60 4.82 -1.83
C TYR A 277 -30.52 5.81 -2.55
N ILE A 278 -30.22 6.01 -3.83
CA ILE A 278 -31.05 6.74 -4.81
C ILE A 278 -31.20 5.84 -6.05
N PRO A 279 -32.41 5.68 -6.65
CA PRO A 279 -32.54 5.07 -7.97
C PRO A 279 -31.76 5.87 -9.03
N ALA A 280 -30.92 5.20 -9.81
CA ALA A 280 -30.05 5.87 -10.76
C ALA A 280 -30.79 6.53 -11.93
N ASP A 281 -32.01 6.06 -12.26
CA ASP A 281 -32.90 6.64 -13.25
C ASP A 281 -33.74 7.83 -12.74
N LYS A 282 -33.70 8.08 -11.41
CA LYS A 282 -34.42 9.15 -10.73
C LYS A 282 -33.48 9.98 -9.85
N PRO A 283 -32.47 10.64 -10.43
CA PRO A 283 -31.41 11.29 -9.67
C PRO A 283 -31.88 12.43 -8.76
N ALA A 284 -33.10 12.97 -8.98
CA ALA A 284 -33.68 14.01 -8.14
C ALA A 284 -34.41 13.45 -6.88
N SER A 285 -34.48 12.14 -6.71
CA SER A 285 -35.12 11.51 -5.55
C SER A 285 -34.36 11.81 -4.27
N GLU A 286 -35.06 11.71 -3.13
CA GLU A 286 -34.46 11.77 -1.81
C GLU A 286 -33.69 10.48 -1.52
N LEU A 287 -32.66 10.61 -0.66
CA LEU A 287 -31.92 9.47 -0.12
C LEU A 287 -32.82 8.63 0.80
N LYS A 288 -32.76 7.32 0.64
CA LYS A 288 -33.45 6.36 1.50
C LYS A 288 -32.43 5.48 2.20
N VAL A 289 -32.59 5.26 3.50
CA VAL A 289 -31.74 4.35 4.28
C VAL A 289 -32.12 2.90 3.96
N VAL A 290 -31.12 2.06 3.73
CA VAL A 290 -31.30 0.60 3.59
C VAL A 290 -31.49 0.00 4.98
N ILE A 291 -30.50 0.14 5.87
CA ILE A 291 -30.58 -0.27 7.27
C ILE A 291 -29.92 0.82 8.10
N PRO A 292 -30.59 1.33 9.15
CA PRO A 292 -29.98 2.29 10.05
C PRO A 292 -28.74 1.74 10.74
N ARG A 293 -27.75 2.61 10.99
CA ARG A 293 -26.53 2.23 11.71
C ARG A 293 -26.84 1.71 13.10
N ALA A 294 -26.08 0.71 13.50
CA ALA A 294 -26.06 0.19 14.86
C ALA A 294 -24.60 -0.09 15.28
N ALA A 295 -24.34 -0.01 16.58
CA ALA A 295 -23.00 -0.32 17.08
C ALA A 295 -22.56 -1.73 16.71
N GLU A 296 -21.30 -1.88 16.26
CA GLU A 296 -20.68 -3.15 15.87
C GLU A 296 -21.45 -3.91 14.73
N HIS A 297 -22.24 -3.18 13.96
CA HIS A 297 -22.92 -3.75 12.79
C HIS A 297 -22.32 -3.24 11.49
N GLU A 298 -21.48 -4.06 10.90
CA GLU A 298 -20.90 -3.85 9.57
C GLU A 298 -21.73 -4.59 8.51
N TYR A 299 -22.07 -3.91 7.41
CA TYR A 299 -22.78 -4.54 6.29
C TYR A 299 -22.49 -3.84 4.96
N ASP A 300 -22.56 -4.58 3.86
CA ASP A 300 -22.54 -4.07 2.50
C ASP A 300 -23.79 -4.50 1.77
N VAL A 301 -24.15 -3.77 0.71
CA VAL A 301 -25.36 -4.02 -0.07
C VAL A 301 -25.03 -4.09 -1.55
N ASP A 302 -25.60 -5.09 -2.24
CA ASP A 302 -25.70 -5.13 -3.70
C ASP A 302 -27.15 -5.33 -4.12
N HIS A 303 -27.49 -5.10 -5.40
CA HIS A 303 -28.87 -5.08 -5.89
C HIS A 303 -29.07 -6.02 -7.07
N ARG A 304 -30.22 -6.70 -7.08
CA ARG A 304 -30.69 -7.49 -8.22
C ARG A 304 -32.23 -7.57 -8.25
N GLY A 305 -32.82 -6.99 -9.27
CA GLY A 305 -34.28 -7.00 -9.46
C GLY A 305 -35.00 -6.18 -8.39
N ASN A 306 -35.78 -6.83 -7.54
CA ASN A 306 -36.50 -6.20 -6.43
C ASN A 306 -35.87 -6.54 -5.06
N LEU A 307 -34.66 -7.08 -5.03
CA LEU A 307 -33.98 -7.50 -3.82
C LEU A 307 -32.67 -6.76 -3.61
N PHE A 308 -32.42 -6.40 -2.38
CA PHE A 308 -31.09 -6.17 -1.86
C PHE A 308 -30.48 -7.49 -1.38
N TYR A 309 -29.19 -7.67 -1.63
CA TYR A 309 -28.35 -8.71 -1.08
C TYR A 309 -27.39 -8.04 -0.11
N ILE A 310 -27.46 -8.45 1.14
CA ILE A 310 -26.81 -7.75 2.25
C ILE A 310 -25.81 -8.69 2.89
N ARG A 311 -24.51 -8.39 2.76
CA ARG A 311 -23.46 -9.04 3.54
C ARG A 311 -23.43 -8.38 4.91
N SER A 312 -23.63 -9.11 5.99
CA SER A 312 -23.75 -8.55 7.33
C SER A 312 -23.05 -9.41 8.37
N ASN A 313 -22.41 -8.73 9.35
CA ASN A 313 -21.82 -9.40 10.52
C ASN A 313 -22.81 -9.60 11.67
N LYS A 314 -24.05 -9.16 11.52
CA LYS A 314 -25.07 -9.29 12.57
C LYS A 314 -25.34 -10.74 12.92
N ASN A 315 -25.05 -11.14 14.16
CA ASN A 315 -25.06 -12.53 14.63
C ASN A 315 -24.21 -13.49 13.77
N ALA A 316 -23.19 -12.96 13.08
CA ALA A 316 -22.37 -13.67 12.09
C ALA A 316 -20.98 -13.06 11.99
N LYS A 317 -20.11 -13.32 12.97
CA LYS A 317 -18.81 -12.65 13.12
C LYS A 317 -17.98 -12.61 11.82
N ASN A 318 -17.92 -13.71 11.08
CA ASN A 318 -17.26 -13.83 9.79
C ASN A 318 -18.19 -13.54 8.61
N PHE A 319 -19.25 -12.77 8.84
CA PHE A 319 -20.30 -12.38 7.91
C PHE A 319 -21.19 -13.54 7.41
N ARG A 320 -22.35 -13.18 6.91
CA ARG A 320 -23.31 -13.96 6.15
C ARG A 320 -23.91 -13.08 5.07
N VAL A 321 -24.60 -13.65 4.10
CA VAL A 321 -25.38 -12.88 3.13
C VAL A 321 -26.87 -13.20 3.32
N VAL A 322 -27.68 -12.16 3.40
CA VAL A 322 -29.14 -12.23 3.46
C VAL A 322 -29.74 -11.46 2.28
N THR A 323 -30.97 -11.77 1.93
CA THR A 323 -31.76 -10.99 0.96
C THR A 323 -32.94 -10.32 1.64
N ALA A 324 -33.29 -9.12 1.14
CA ALA A 324 -34.48 -8.40 1.59
C ALA A 324 -35.12 -7.61 0.42
N PRO A 325 -36.45 -7.36 0.43
CA PRO A 325 -37.11 -6.54 -0.58
C PRO A 325 -36.57 -5.09 -0.55
N VAL A 326 -36.42 -4.45 -1.71
CA VAL A 326 -35.96 -3.05 -1.83
C VAL A 326 -36.89 -2.06 -1.12
N ASP A 327 -38.19 -2.34 -1.13
CA ASP A 327 -39.22 -1.48 -0.54
C ASP A 327 -39.34 -1.63 0.99
N ASP A 328 -38.92 -2.73 1.58
CA ASP A 328 -38.80 -2.91 3.03
C ASP A 328 -37.60 -3.81 3.37
N PRO A 329 -36.37 -3.27 3.40
CA PRO A 329 -35.15 -4.05 3.65
C PRO A 329 -34.89 -4.35 5.14
N SER A 330 -35.87 -4.05 6.01
CA SER A 330 -35.76 -4.27 7.44
C SER A 330 -35.52 -5.75 7.78
N GLU A 331 -34.85 -5.98 8.92
CA GLU A 331 -34.42 -7.31 9.38
C GLU A 331 -35.53 -8.36 9.46
N LYS A 332 -36.79 -7.96 9.74
CA LYS A 332 -37.94 -8.89 9.79
C LYS A 332 -38.21 -9.59 8.45
N ASN A 333 -37.70 -8.99 7.35
CA ASN A 333 -37.86 -9.51 5.98
C ASN A 333 -36.59 -10.22 5.48
N TRP A 334 -35.56 -10.34 6.30
CA TRP A 334 -34.34 -11.01 5.90
C TRP A 334 -34.54 -12.49 5.66
N LYS A 335 -34.04 -12.95 4.55
CA LYS A 335 -33.96 -14.38 4.21
C LYS A 335 -32.50 -14.75 4.04
N GLU A 336 -32.04 -15.74 4.77
CA GLU A 336 -30.66 -16.21 4.66
C GLU A 336 -30.39 -16.75 3.25
N PHE A 337 -29.31 -16.30 2.65
CA PHE A 337 -28.83 -16.69 1.34
C PHE A 337 -27.52 -17.47 1.43
N ILE A 338 -26.50 -16.91 2.11
CA ILE A 338 -25.25 -17.61 2.43
C ILE A 338 -25.09 -17.59 3.95
N PRO A 339 -25.11 -18.77 4.61
CA PRO A 339 -25.03 -18.85 6.04
C PRO A 339 -23.62 -18.52 6.55
N HIS A 340 -23.55 -18.06 7.79
CA HIS A 340 -22.30 -17.85 8.51
C HIS A 340 -21.55 -19.17 8.72
N LYS A 341 -20.21 -19.12 8.51
CA LYS A 341 -19.28 -20.22 8.82
C LYS A 341 -18.16 -19.70 9.72
N LEU A 342 -17.89 -20.36 10.85
CA LEU A 342 -16.86 -19.92 11.81
C LEU A 342 -15.45 -19.90 11.22
N ALA A 343 -15.13 -20.85 10.33
CA ALA A 343 -13.81 -21.00 9.73
C ALA A 343 -13.62 -20.22 8.42
N VAL A 344 -14.68 -19.58 7.91
CA VAL A 344 -14.67 -18.89 6.61
C VAL A 344 -15.20 -17.48 6.78
N LYS A 345 -14.34 -16.49 6.50
CA LYS A 345 -14.76 -15.09 6.45
C LYS A 345 -15.25 -14.77 5.03
N ILE A 346 -16.47 -14.28 4.89
CA ILE A 346 -16.94 -13.67 3.65
C ILE A 346 -16.35 -12.26 3.55
N GLU A 347 -15.39 -12.09 2.63
CA GLU A 347 -14.73 -10.80 2.42
C GLU A 347 -15.53 -9.89 1.50
N ASN A 348 -16.10 -10.44 0.45
CA ASN A 348 -16.87 -9.69 -0.53
C ASN A 348 -17.92 -10.57 -1.21
N PHE A 349 -18.96 -9.93 -1.74
CA PHE A 349 -20.04 -10.54 -2.46
C PHE A 349 -20.32 -9.74 -3.73
N THR A 350 -20.35 -10.40 -4.90
CA THR A 350 -20.51 -9.74 -6.20
C THR A 350 -21.62 -10.42 -7.00
N LEU A 351 -22.64 -9.65 -7.38
CA LEU A 351 -23.78 -10.16 -8.15
C LEU A 351 -23.57 -10.06 -9.66
N PHE A 352 -24.12 -11.04 -10.36
CA PHE A 352 -24.40 -11.08 -11.78
C PHE A 352 -25.90 -11.39 -11.99
N SER A 353 -26.38 -11.36 -13.24
CA SER A 353 -27.80 -11.63 -13.50
C SER A 353 -28.28 -12.99 -13.00
N ASP A 354 -27.49 -14.03 -13.18
CA ASP A 354 -27.86 -15.41 -12.83
C ASP A 354 -26.88 -16.07 -11.82
N HIS A 355 -25.83 -15.40 -11.43
CA HIS A 355 -24.81 -15.93 -10.53
C HIS A 355 -24.40 -14.90 -9.48
N ALA A 356 -23.80 -15.39 -8.40
CA ALA A 356 -23.05 -14.59 -7.47
C ALA A 356 -21.63 -15.16 -7.31
N VAL A 357 -20.67 -14.29 -6.99
CA VAL A 357 -19.32 -14.70 -6.61
C VAL A 357 -19.05 -14.24 -5.20
N VAL A 358 -18.70 -15.18 -4.33
CA VAL A 358 -18.32 -14.93 -2.94
C VAL A 358 -16.81 -15.01 -2.85
N SER A 359 -16.18 -13.92 -2.46
CA SER A 359 -14.75 -13.91 -2.12
C SER A 359 -14.60 -14.20 -0.63
N GLU A 360 -13.85 -15.23 -0.30
CA GLU A 360 -13.72 -15.74 1.06
C GLU A 360 -12.26 -15.84 1.50
N TRP A 361 -12.03 -15.76 2.81
CA TRP A 361 -10.80 -16.21 3.45
C TRP A 361 -11.10 -17.48 4.25
N GLU A 362 -10.38 -18.54 3.98
CA GLU A 362 -10.44 -19.80 4.70
C GLU A 362 -9.03 -20.30 5.01
N ASN A 363 -8.76 -20.51 6.28
CA ASN A 363 -7.44 -20.98 6.73
C ASN A 363 -6.28 -20.13 6.17
N GLY A 364 -6.44 -18.80 6.10
CA GLY A 364 -5.43 -17.85 5.60
C GLY A 364 -5.17 -17.91 4.09
N LEU A 365 -6.12 -18.44 3.31
CA LEU A 365 -6.06 -18.49 1.84
C LEU A 365 -7.36 -17.92 1.25
N GLN A 366 -7.23 -17.18 0.16
CA GLN A 366 -8.34 -16.64 -0.59
C GLN A 366 -9.07 -17.73 -1.38
N GLN A 367 -10.40 -17.70 -1.36
CA GLN A 367 -11.27 -18.59 -2.11
C GLN A 367 -12.24 -17.77 -2.96
N LEU A 368 -12.62 -18.31 -4.12
CA LEU A 368 -13.69 -17.76 -4.96
C LEU A 368 -14.76 -18.83 -5.11
N GLU A 369 -15.93 -18.60 -4.50
CA GLU A 369 -17.09 -19.48 -4.60
C GLU A 369 -18.10 -18.89 -5.58
N ILE A 370 -18.51 -19.68 -6.57
CA ILE A 370 -19.54 -19.35 -7.55
C ILE A 370 -20.87 -19.93 -7.05
N VAL A 371 -21.90 -19.10 -7.02
CA VAL A 371 -23.26 -19.51 -6.64
C VAL A 371 -24.20 -19.28 -7.83
N ASP A 372 -24.84 -20.33 -8.30
CA ASP A 372 -25.94 -20.26 -9.26
C ASP A 372 -27.21 -19.78 -8.55
N LEU A 373 -27.76 -18.63 -8.90
CA LEU A 373 -28.90 -18.01 -8.22
C LEU A 373 -30.25 -18.71 -8.52
N LYS A 374 -30.32 -19.59 -9.53
CA LYS A 374 -31.52 -20.33 -9.88
C LYS A 374 -31.60 -21.66 -9.14
N THR A 375 -30.47 -22.33 -9.03
CA THR A 375 -30.40 -23.69 -8.47
C THR A 375 -29.84 -23.75 -7.07
N ASN A 376 -29.25 -22.63 -6.60
CA ASN A 376 -28.46 -22.53 -5.35
C ASN A 376 -27.30 -23.53 -5.29
N LYS A 377 -26.73 -23.86 -6.45
CA LYS A 377 -25.54 -24.72 -6.54
C LYS A 377 -24.29 -23.90 -6.30
N HIS A 378 -23.42 -24.41 -5.44
CA HIS A 378 -22.15 -23.79 -5.07
C HIS A 378 -20.99 -24.54 -5.72
N ASN A 379 -19.97 -23.79 -6.22
CA ASN A 379 -18.77 -24.37 -6.81
C ASN A 379 -17.58 -23.45 -6.57
N ARG A 380 -16.48 -23.98 -6.04
CA ARG A 380 -15.24 -23.21 -5.80
C ARG A 380 -14.26 -23.36 -6.95
N ILE A 381 -13.63 -22.25 -7.34
CA ILE A 381 -12.49 -22.28 -8.25
C ILE A 381 -11.31 -22.89 -7.50
N GLN A 382 -10.65 -23.89 -8.10
CA GLN A 382 -9.51 -24.58 -7.49
C GLN A 382 -8.20 -23.93 -7.88
N PHE A 383 -7.31 -23.72 -6.90
CA PHE A 383 -5.99 -23.12 -7.09
C PHE A 383 -4.89 -24.13 -6.74
N PRO A 384 -3.82 -24.27 -7.56
CA PRO A 384 -2.90 -25.41 -7.47
C PRO A 384 -1.76 -25.23 -6.47
N GLU A 385 -1.48 -24.00 -5.98
CA GLU A 385 -0.30 -23.73 -5.18
C GLU A 385 -0.60 -23.63 -3.68
N PRO A 386 0.35 -23.94 -2.78
CA PRO A 386 0.11 -23.96 -1.34
C PRO A 386 -0.10 -22.59 -0.73
N VAL A 387 0.41 -21.53 -1.39
CA VAL A 387 0.23 -20.12 -1.04
C VAL A 387 0.03 -19.33 -2.33
N TYR A 388 -1.04 -18.56 -2.40
CA TYR A 388 -1.45 -17.80 -3.58
C TYR A 388 -2.31 -16.61 -3.21
N ALA A 389 -2.50 -15.73 -4.18
CA ALA A 389 -3.49 -14.68 -4.17
C ALA A 389 -4.48 -14.89 -5.33
N ALA A 390 -5.77 -14.78 -5.03
CA ALA A 390 -6.84 -14.87 -6.01
C ALA A 390 -7.93 -13.84 -5.70
N GLY A 391 -8.39 -13.13 -6.71
CA GLY A 391 -9.43 -12.11 -6.52
C GLY A 391 -10.10 -11.74 -7.82
N LEU A 392 -11.28 -11.11 -7.73
CA LEU A 392 -11.98 -10.64 -8.91
C LEU A 392 -11.18 -9.52 -9.62
N ASN A 393 -11.22 -9.56 -10.95
CA ASN A 393 -10.69 -8.50 -11.80
C ASN A 393 -11.84 -7.59 -12.28
N ALA A 394 -11.60 -6.69 -13.24
CA ALA A 394 -12.63 -5.81 -13.78
C ALA A 394 -13.79 -6.61 -14.43
N ASN A 395 -14.95 -6.56 -13.77
CA ASN A 395 -16.18 -7.25 -14.14
C ASN A 395 -17.32 -6.23 -14.24
N ARG A 396 -17.43 -5.45 -15.30
CA ARG A 396 -18.44 -4.37 -15.43
C ARG A 396 -19.77 -4.83 -16.06
N VAL A 397 -19.78 -5.99 -16.71
CA VAL A 397 -21.01 -6.52 -17.32
C VAL A 397 -21.79 -7.34 -16.29
N PHE A 398 -23.02 -6.91 -16.02
CA PHE A 398 -23.92 -7.62 -15.08
C PHE A 398 -24.53 -8.87 -15.71
N ASN A 399 -25.07 -8.72 -16.93
CA ASN A 399 -25.71 -9.83 -17.65
C ASN A 399 -24.67 -10.66 -18.42
N THR A 400 -23.99 -11.55 -17.70
CA THR A 400 -22.97 -12.46 -18.24
C THR A 400 -22.86 -13.71 -17.37
N SER A 401 -22.50 -14.83 -17.97
CA SER A 401 -22.07 -16.05 -17.27
C SER A 401 -20.56 -16.14 -17.09
N VAL A 402 -19.81 -15.14 -17.52
CA VAL A 402 -18.35 -15.13 -17.40
C VAL A 402 -17.92 -14.18 -16.30
N VAL A 403 -17.14 -14.69 -15.35
CA VAL A 403 -16.45 -13.90 -14.33
C VAL A 403 -14.95 -13.86 -14.63
N ARG A 404 -14.38 -12.67 -14.56
CA ARG A 404 -12.94 -12.46 -14.68
C ARG A 404 -12.30 -12.43 -13.33
N TYR A 405 -11.23 -13.21 -13.14
CA TYR A 405 -10.42 -13.20 -11.93
C TYR A 405 -8.92 -13.12 -12.22
N SER A 406 -8.17 -12.64 -11.25
CA SER A 406 -6.71 -12.68 -11.24
C SER A 406 -6.22 -13.77 -10.30
N TYR A 407 -5.16 -14.45 -10.69
CA TYR A 407 -4.43 -15.40 -9.87
C TYR A 407 -2.93 -15.11 -9.95
N ASN A 408 -2.28 -15.15 -8.81
CA ASN A 408 -0.81 -15.16 -8.75
C ASN A 408 -0.36 -15.84 -7.45
N SER A 409 0.95 -16.09 -7.33
CA SER A 409 1.56 -16.61 -6.11
C SER A 409 2.94 -15.99 -5.92
N LEU A 410 3.68 -16.40 -4.92
CA LEU A 410 5.07 -15.95 -4.75
C LEU A 410 6.00 -16.36 -5.92
N VAL A 411 5.59 -17.36 -6.72
CA VAL A 411 6.37 -17.90 -7.87
C VAL A 411 5.64 -17.85 -9.20
N THR A 412 4.35 -17.54 -9.23
CA THR A 412 3.56 -17.44 -10.46
C THR A 412 3.21 -15.99 -10.72
N PRO A 413 3.64 -15.40 -11.86
CA PRO A 413 3.29 -14.03 -12.26
C PRO A 413 1.78 -13.83 -12.36
N ASN A 414 1.34 -12.57 -12.18
CA ASN A 414 -0.08 -12.22 -12.26
C ASN A 414 -0.70 -12.73 -13.56
N SER A 415 -1.76 -13.50 -13.45
CA SER A 415 -2.46 -14.17 -14.53
C SER A 415 -3.93 -13.81 -14.48
N VAL A 416 -4.50 -13.38 -15.59
CA VAL A 416 -5.91 -13.00 -15.73
C VAL A 416 -6.64 -14.11 -16.45
N PHE A 417 -7.74 -14.56 -15.88
CA PHE A 417 -8.59 -15.63 -16.40
C PHE A 417 -10.03 -15.16 -16.57
N ASP A 418 -10.70 -15.68 -17.59
CA ASP A 418 -12.14 -15.72 -17.66
C ASP A 418 -12.63 -17.12 -17.24
N TYR A 419 -13.60 -17.16 -16.33
CA TYR A 419 -14.23 -18.39 -15.84
C TYR A 419 -15.69 -18.39 -16.24
N ASP A 420 -16.09 -19.41 -16.98
CA ASP A 420 -17.50 -19.64 -17.32
C ASP A 420 -18.21 -20.28 -16.12
N MET A 421 -19.10 -19.53 -15.49
CA MET A 421 -19.81 -19.92 -14.26
C MET A 421 -20.81 -21.05 -14.49
N ASN A 422 -21.28 -21.28 -15.73
CA ASN A 422 -22.16 -22.40 -16.06
C ASN A 422 -21.40 -23.72 -16.20
N THR A 423 -20.21 -23.67 -16.86
CA THR A 423 -19.45 -24.88 -17.20
C THR A 423 -18.32 -25.19 -16.27
N GLY A 424 -17.88 -24.21 -15.47
CA GLY A 424 -16.71 -24.34 -14.58
C GLY A 424 -15.36 -24.27 -15.30
N LYS A 425 -15.32 -23.82 -16.56
CA LYS A 425 -14.10 -23.75 -17.35
C LYS A 425 -13.37 -22.42 -17.15
N SER A 426 -12.09 -22.50 -16.79
CA SER A 426 -11.16 -21.35 -16.80
C SER A 426 -10.44 -21.24 -18.13
N THR A 427 -10.30 -20.00 -18.63
CA THR A 427 -9.51 -19.68 -19.82
C THR A 427 -8.50 -18.60 -19.46
N LEU A 428 -7.20 -18.89 -19.61
CA LEU A 428 -6.15 -17.91 -19.41
C LEU A 428 -6.20 -16.87 -20.54
N LEU A 429 -6.35 -15.60 -20.17
CA LEU A 429 -6.31 -14.48 -21.12
C LEU A 429 -4.93 -13.88 -21.24
N LYS A 430 -4.25 -13.71 -20.10
CA LYS A 430 -2.91 -13.15 -20.05
C LYS A 430 -2.20 -13.58 -18.79
N GLN A 431 -0.94 -13.94 -18.91
CA GLN A 431 0.01 -13.98 -17.80
C GLN A 431 1.04 -12.86 -18.02
N THR A 432 1.35 -12.12 -16.96
CA THR A 432 2.38 -11.07 -17.02
C THR A 432 3.71 -11.70 -17.43
N GLU A 433 4.28 -11.23 -18.53
CA GLU A 433 5.60 -11.65 -18.96
C GLU A 433 6.67 -11.08 -18.02
N VAL A 434 7.64 -11.92 -17.71
CA VAL A 434 8.84 -11.54 -16.94
C VAL A 434 10.04 -11.81 -17.82
N PRO A 435 10.52 -10.81 -18.59
CA PRO A 435 11.72 -10.93 -19.41
C PRO A 435 12.96 -11.26 -18.57
N GLY A 436 14.10 -11.48 -19.20
CA GLY A 436 15.36 -11.70 -18.48
C GLY A 436 15.57 -13.14 -17.99
N GLY A 437 14.79 -14.12 -18.50
CA GLY A 437 15.06 -15.54 -18.25
C GLY A 437 14.44 -16.09 -16.97
N PHE A 438 13.35 -15.50 -16.48
CA PHE A 438 12.61 -16.04 -15.35
C PHE A 438 12.05 -17.44 -15.64
N ASP A 439 12.37 -18.40 -14.77
CA ASP A 439 11.79 -19.74 -14.73
C ASP A 439 11.29 -20.04 -13.32
N ARG A 440 9.97 -20.12 -13.16
CA ARG A 440 9.34 -20.39 -11.86
C ARG A 440 9.80 -21.69 -11.22
N THR A 441 10.27 -22.67 -12.00
CA THR A 441 10.73 -23.96 -11.49
C THR A 441 12.01 -23.86 -10.68
N ASN A 442 12.74 -22.74 -10.78
CA ASN A 442 13.93 -22.44 -9.97
C ASN A 442 13.60 -21.99 -8.56
N TYR A 443 12.35 -21.72 -8.25
CA TYR A 443 11.93 -21.21 -6.95
C TYR A 443 10.99 -22.20 -6.25
N LYS A 444 10.90 -22.07 -4.94
CA LYS A 444 10.00 -22.84 -4.09
C LYS A 444 9.23 -21.91 -3.19
N SER A 445 7.90 -22.07 -3.14
CA SER A 445 7.05 -21.45 -2.14
C SER A 445 6.58 -22.47 -1.12
N GLU A 446 6.48 -22.05 0.14
CA GLU A 446 6.05 -22.88 1.25
C GLU A 446 5.14 -22.09 2.19
N ARG A 447 4.30 -22.83 2.92
CA ARG A 447 3.56 -22.33 4.05
C ARG A 447 4.06 -22.96 5.32
N VAL A 448 4.53 -22.14 6.26
CA VAL A 448 5.07 -22.58 7.55
C VAL A 448 4.33 -21.89 8.69
N PHE A 449 4.47 -22.40 9.91
CA PHE A 449 3.75 -21.86 11.07
C PHE A 449 4.70 -21.65 12.24
N ALA A 450 4.70 -20.47 12.80
CA ALA A 450 5.24 -20.20 14.12
C ALA A 450 4.21 -20.52 15.21
N THR A 451 4.67 -20.63 16.46
CA THR A 451 3.77 -20.77 17.60
C THR A 451 4.03 -19.62 18.56
N ALA A 452 3.03 -18.76 18.76
CA ALA A 452 3.08 -17.69 19.73
C ALA A 452 3.09 -18.24 21.16
N SER A 453 3.42 -17.40 22.15
CA SER A 453 3.53 -17.79 23.56
C SER A 453 2.21 -18.32 24.17
N ASP A 454 1.09 -17.88 23.61
CA ASP A 454 -0.26 -18.33 23.98
C ASP A 454 -0.72 -19.61 23.26
N GLY A 455 0.16 -20.21 22.44
CA GLY A 455 -0.11 -21.43 21.65
C GLY A 455 -0.71 -21.16 20.27
N THR A 456 -1.05 -19.92 19.92
CA THR A 456 -1.62 -19.56 18.62
C THR A 456 -0.64 -19.88 17.49
N LYS A 457 -1.15 -20.50 16.42
CA LYS A 457 -0.37 -20.80 15.20
C LYS A 457 -0.41 -19.64 14.24
N ILE A 458 0.74 -19.04 13.99
CA ILE A 458 0.90 -17.87 13.11
C ILE A 458 1.35 -18.35 11.72
N PRO A 459 0.50 -18.21 10.68
CA PRO A 459 0.89 -18.62 9.33
C PRO A 459 1.97 -17.68 8.75
N MET A 460 2.88 -18.27 7.97
CA MET A 460 3.86 -17.53 7.18
C MET A 460 3.89 -18.08 5.75
N SER A 461 3.92 -17.18 4.77
CA SER A 461 4.14 -17.51 3.35
C SER A 461 5.58 -17.21 2.98
N MET A 462 6.28 -18.18 2.44
CA MET A 462 7.73 -18.11 2.19
C MET A 462 8.05 -18.43 0.73
N VAL A 463 9.09 -17.78 0.19
CA VAL A 463 9.66 -18.09 -1.13
C VAL A 463 11.19 -17.95 -1.09
N TYR A 464 11.86 -18.85 -1.80
CA TYR A 464 13.30 -18.82 -2.01
C TYR A 464 13.72 -19.58 -3.27
N ARG A 465 14.93 -19.30 -3.76
CA ARG A 465 15.51 -20.04 -4.88
C ARG A 465 15.90 -21.45 -4.43
N LYS A 466 15.60 -22.49 -5.23
CA LYS A 466 16.04 -23.84 -4.98
C LYS A 466 17.57 -23.92 -4.87
N GLY A 467 18.06 -24.72 -3.94
CA GLY A 467 19.49 -24.81 -3.63
C GLY A 467 19.99 -23.90 -2.52
N VAL A 468 19.16 -22.97 -2.03
CA VAL A 468 19.45 -22.20 -0.82
C VAL A 468 19.63 -23.17 0.37
N LYS A 469 20.73 -23.02 1.10
CA LYS A 469 21.00 -23.83 2.28
C LYS A 469 20.16 -23.38 3.46
N LEU A 470 19.41 -24.30 4.04
CA LEU A 470 18.58 -24.06 5.23
C LEU A 470 19.31 -24.52 6.49
N ASP A 471 20.51 -23.96 6.71
CA ASP A 471 21.44 -24.31 7.82
C ASP A 471 21.66 -23.12 8.78
N GLY A 472 20.90 -22.02 8.59
CA GLY A 472 21.01 -20.78 9.34
C GLY A 472 21.88 -19.71 8.67
N SER A 473 22.54 -20.03 7.56
CA SER A 473 23.41 -19.08 6.86
C SER A 473 22.70 -18.20 5.82
N ALA A 474 21.48 -18.55 5.40
CA ALA A 474 20.77 -17.82 4.36
C ALA A 474 20.32 -16.44 4.85
N PRO A 475 20.52 -15.37 4.04
CA PRO A 475 19.94 -14.06 4.30
C PRO A 475 18.41 -14.12 4.17
N MET A 476 17.71 -13.32 4.97
CA MET A 476 16.23 -13.33 4.98
C MET A 476 15.66 -11.94 5.11
N LEU A 477 14.59 -11.70 4.37
CA LEU A 477 13.68 -10.55 4.53
C LEU A 477 12.34 -11.05 5.08
N LEU A 478 11.98 -10.61 6.29
CA LEU A 478 10.70 -10.89 6.93
C LEU A 478 9.82 -9.62 6.88
N TYR A 479 8.64 -9.74 6.29
CA TYR A 479 7.66 -8.67 6.12
C TYR A 479 6.38 -8.96 6.89
N ALA A 480 5.75 -7.93 7.47
CA ALA A 480 4.38 -7.99 7.97
C ALA A 480 3.72 -6.60 8.02
N TYR A 481 2.40 -6.60 8.27
CA TYR A 481 1.59 -5.40 8.48
C TYR A 481 0.85 -5.45 9.82
N GLY A 482 -0.18 -6.30 9.98
CA GLY A 482 -0.81 -6.65 11.25
C GLY A 482 -1.76 -5.61 11.82
N SER A 483 -2.55 -4.91 11.01
CA SER A 483 -3.52 -3.91 11.48
C SER A 483 -4.73 -3.82 10.56
N TYR A 484 -5.84 -3.24 11.04
CA TYR A 484 -7.08 -2.96 10.31
C TYR A 484 -7.80 -4.18 9.72
N GLY A 485 -7.43 -5.39 10.10
CA GLY A 485 -7.91 -6.59 9.41
C GLY A 485 -7.41 -6.73 7.98
N ILE A 486 -6.36 -5.98 7.61
CA ILE A 486 -5.77 -6.04 6.26
C ILE A 486 -4.98 -7.32 6.12
N SER A 487 -5.38 -8.13 5.14
CA SER A 487 -4.68 -9.36 4.76
C SER A 487 -3.59 -9.04 3.74
N ILE A 488 -2.39 -9.58 3.94
CA ILE A 488 -1.26 -9.43 3.01
C ILE A 488 -1.17 -10.65 2.11
N PRO A 489 -1.64 -10.57 0.85
CA PRO A 489 -1.63 -11.72 -0.05
C PRO A 489 -0.22 -12.04 -0.54
N PRO A 490 0.13 -13.34 -0.69
CA PRO A 490 1.44 -13.78 -1.17
C PRO A 490 1.57 -13.62 -2.69
N THR A 491 1.77 -12.39 -3.15
CA THR A 491 1.83 -12.03 -4.56
C THR A 491 3.22 -12.13 -5.17
N PHE A 492 3.27 -12.35 -6.50
CA PHE A 492 4.50 -12.28 -7.29
C PHE A 492 5.05 -10.84 -7.33
N SER A 493 6.36 -10.73 -7.33
CA SER A 493 7.08 -9.48 -7.61
C SER A 493 8.31 -9.76 -8.44
N SER A 494 8.40 -9.18 -9.64
CA SER A 494 9.58 -9.30 -10.51
C SER A 494 10.81 -8.63 -9.89
N SER A 495 10.62 -7.54 -9.16
CA SER A 495 11.72 -6.88 -8.41
C SER A 495 12.32 -7.78 -7.35
N ARG A 496 11.51 -8.62 -6.70
CA ARG A 496 11.96 -9.56 -5.67
C ARG A 496 12.93 -10.61 -6.20
N LEU A 497 12.91 -10.91 -7.51
CA LEU A 497 13.85 -11.85 -8.14
C LEU A 497 15.30 -11.44 -7.88
N SER A 498 15.61 -10.15 -7.88
CA SER A 498 16.95 -9.65 -7.55
C SER A 498 17.43 -10.05 -6.14
N LEU A 499 16.52 -10.21 -5.17
CA LEU A 499 16.84 -10.74 -3.85
C LEU A 499 16.95 -12.27 -3.86
N LEU A 500 15.95 -12.95 -4.45
CA LEU A 500 15.87 -14.41 -4.47
C LEU A 500 17.07 -15.04 -5.20
N ASP A 501 17.53 -14.42 -6.30
CA ASP A 501 18.68 -14.90 -7.08
C ASP A 501 20.01 -14.71 -6.35
N ARG A 502 20.04 -13.84 -5.34
CA ARG A 502 21.16 -13.70 -4.39
C ARG A 502 21.04 -14.61 -3.16
N GLY A 503 20.08 -15.53 -3.17
CA GLY A 503 19.86 -16.50 -2.09
C GLY A 503 19.08 -15.94 -0.89
N VAL A 504 18.47 -14.76 -1.00
CA VAL A 504 17.62 -14.22 0.06
C VAL A 504 16.31 -15.00 0.13
N ILE A 505 15.92 -15.42 1.33
CA ILE A 505 14.60 -15.97 1.61
C ILE A 505 13.64 -14.81 1.91
N TYR A 506 12.49 -14.75 1.23
CA TYR A 506 11.45 -13.78 1.51
C TYR A 506 10.27 -14.43 2.24
N VAL A 507 9.83 -13.81 3.33
CA VAL A 507 8.75 -14.32 4.18
C VAL A 507 7.73 -13.23 4.47
N ILE A 508 6.45 -13.55 4.37
CA ILE A 508 5.33 -12.75 4.86
C ILE A 508 4.79 -13.43 6.12
N ALA A 509 4.81 -12.75 7.27
CA ALA A 509 4.17 -13.21 8.49
C ALA A 509 2.73 -12.67 8.57
N HIS A 510 1.74 -13.59 8.63
CA HIS A 510 0.32 -13.26 8.72
C HIS A 510 -0.10 -13.16 10.19
N ILE A 511 0.34 -12.10 10.84
CA ILE A 511 0.21 -11.88 12.29
C ILE A 511 -1.17 -11.36 12.68
N ARG A 512 -1.56 -11.53 13.95
CA ARG A 512 -2.83 -10.98 14.48
C ARG A 512 -2.91 -9.47 14.31
N GLY A 513 -4.12 -8.97 14.07
CA GLY A 513 -4.40 -7.63 13.60
C GLY A 513 -4.63 -7.55 12.09
N GLY A 514 -4.14 -8.54 11.31
CA GLY A 514 -4.56 -8.79 9.94
C GLY A 514 -5.92 -9.50 9.86
N GLY A 515 -6.38 -9.85 8.65
CA GLY A 515 -7.69 -10.48 8.41
C GLY A 515 -7.63 -11.91 7.88
N GLU A 516 -6.44 -12.47 7.67
CA GLU A 516 -6.24 -13.72 6.94
C GLU A 516 -6.94 -14.93 7.57
N MET A 517 -7.11 -14.92 8.90
CA MET A 517 -7.77 -15.99 9.66
C MET A 517 -9.17 -15.58 10.16
N GLY A 518 -9.77 -14.52 9.59
CA GLY A 518 -11.10 -14.03 9.92
C GLY A 518 -11.13 -12.90 10.96
N GLU A 519 -12.33 -12.51 11.39
CA GLU A 519 -12.51 -11.33 12.26
C GLU A 519 -11.90 -11.52 13.66
N GLU A 520 -11.87 -12.75 14.21
CA GLU A 520 -11.17 -12.98 15.48
C GLU A 520 -9.68 -12.67 15.40
N TRP A 521 -9.07 -12.86 14.22
CA TRP A 521 -7.65 -12.55 13.99
C TRP A 521 -7.39 -11.04 14.05
N ARG A 522 -8.29 -10.27 13.42
CA ARG A 522 -8.31 -8.80 13.49
C ARG A 522 -8.45 -8.32 14.92
N GLU A 523 -9.49 -8.79 15.61
CA GLU A 523 -9.80 -8.37 16.99
C GLU A 523 -8.72 -8.75 18.01
N ALA A 524 -8.02 -9.85 17.77
CA ALA A 524 -6.94 -10.30 18.65
C ALA A 524 -5.65 -9.48 18.49
N GLY A 525 -5.58 -8.52 17.54
CA GLY A 525 -4.44 -7.64 17.31
C GLY A 525 -4.76 -6.16 17.29
N ARG A 526 -5.92 -5.71 17.83
CA ARG A 526 -6.27 -4.28 17.92
C ARG A 526 -6.59 -3.84 19.33
N MET A 527 -6.68 -2.53 19.56
CA MET A 527 -7.04 -1.93 20.86
C MET A 527 -6.16 -2.50 21.98
N MET A 528 -6.75 -2.92 23.09
CA MET A 528 -6.07 -3.48 24.25
C MET A 528 -5.40 -4.84 24.02
N LYS A 529 -5.45 -5.37 22.78
CA LYS A 529 -4.78 -6.61 22.38
C LYS A 529 -3.64 -6.37 21.36
N LYS A 530 -3.32 -5.12 21.05
CA LYS A 530 -2.33 -4.76 20.03
C LYS A 530 -0.95 -5.38 20.25
N MET A 531 -0.56 -5.62 21.47
CA MET A 531 0.72 -6.28 21.81
C MET A 531 0.86 -7.66 21.14
N ASN A 532 -0.25 -8.39 20.91
CA ASN A 532 -0.20 -9.68 20.22
C ASN A 532 0.38 -9.58 18.81
N THR A 533 0.12 -8.47 18.08
CA THR A 533 0.73 -8.21 16.76
C THR A 533 2.25 -8.26 16.83
N PHE A 534 2.84 -7.63 17.83
CA PHE A 534 4.29 -7.52 17.99
C PHE A 534 4.91 -8.83 18.47
N THR A 535 4.28 -9.48 19.43
CA THR A 535 4.76 -10.78 19.97
C THR A 535 4.63 -11.91 18.95
N ASP A 536 3.62 -11.90 18.09
CA ASP A 536 3.47 -12.83 16.97
C ASP A 536 4.62 -12.70 15.97
N PHE A 537 4.97 -11.46 15.61
CA PHE A 537 6.07 -11.19 14.69
C PHE A 537 7.42 -11.66 15.27
N ILE A 538 7.65 -11.38 16.54
CA ILE A 538 8.83 -11.87 17.27
C ILE A 538 8.86 -13.41 17.28
N ALA A 539 7.71 -14.06 17.53
CA ALA A 539 7.62 -15.51 17.50
C ALA A 539 7.90 -16.10 16.11
N CYS A 540 7.49 -15.40 15.03
CA CYS A 540 7.83 -15.78 13.67
C CYS A 540 9.34 -15.70 13.42
N ALA A 541 9.98 -14.60 13.82
CA ALA A 541 11.42 -14.43 13.69
C ALA A 541 12.22 -15.49 14.49
N ASP A 542 11.86 -15.71 15.77
CA ASP A 542 12.46 -16.73 16.61
C ASP A 542 12.30 -18.14 16.03
N HIS A 543 11.10 -18.45 15.46
CA HIS A 543 10.85 -19.73 14.79
C HIS A 543 11.78 -19.92 13.58
N LEU A 544 11.89 -18.90 12.70
CA LEU A 544 12.71 -18.97 11.49
C LEU A 544 14.20 -19.16 11.80
N ILE A 545 14.68 -18.51 12.85
CA ILE A 545 16.06 -18.69 13.33
C ILE A 545 16.26 -20.09 13.94
N LYS A 546 15.35 -20.50 14.82
CA LYS A 546 15.41 -21.81 15.49
C LYS A 546 15.33 -22.97 14.49
N ALA A 547 14.51 -22.83 13.47
CA ALA A 547 14.35 -23.80 12.38
C ALA A 547 15.50 -23.73 11.34
N LYS A 548 16.49 -22.86 11.55
CA LYS A 548 17.67 -22.68 10.70
C LYS A 548 17.37 -22.22 9.26
N TYR A 549 16.28 -21.50 9.07
CA TYR A 549 16.07 -20.80 7.80
C TYR A 549 17.02 -19.62 7.65
N THR A 550 17.37 -18.96 8.75
CA THR A 550 18.27 -17.81 8.81
C THR A 550 18.93 -17.69 10.18
N SER A 551 19.71 -16.64 10.42
CA SER A 551 20.26 -16.25 11.72
C SER A 551 20.01 -14.78 12.01
N ARG A 552 20.21 -14.34 13.26
CA ARG A 552 20.07 -12.93 13.66
C ARG A 552 20.91 -11.97 12.80
N ASP A 553 22.13 -12.38 12.47
CA ASP A 553 23.06 -11.59 11.66
C ASP A 553 22.69 -11.53 10.16
N ARG A 554 21.67 -12.25 9.73
CA ARG A 554 21.20 -12.36 8.36
C ARG A 554 19.72 -11.98 8.18
N LEU A 555 19.03 -11.64 9.27
CA LEU A 555 17.60 -11.31 9.26
C LEU A 555 17.39 -9.79 9.18
N VAL A 556 16.82 -9.34 8.08
CA VAL A 556 16.30 -7.97 7.91
C VAL A 556 14.78 -8.01 7.93
N ILE A 557 14.17 -7.02 8.57
CA ILE A 557 12.71 -6.88 8.67
C ILE A 557 12.22 -5.62 7.96
N GLN A 558 11.02 -5.68 7.44
CA GLN A 558 10.41 -4.54 6.71
C GLN A 558 8.93 -4.40 7.04
N GLY A 559 8.48 -3.16 7.17
CA GLY A 559 7.06 -2.81 7.29
C GLY A 559 6.83 -1.33 7.03
N GLY A 560 5.64 -1.00 6.52
CA GLY A 560 5.25 0.37 6.20
C GLY A 560 3.99 0.80 6.94
N SER A 561 3.80 2.12 7.20
CA SER A 561 2.61 2.65 7.84
C SER A 561 2.39 2.03 9.23
N ALA A 562 1.26 1.37 9.49
CA ALA A 562 1.05 0.56 10.70
C ALA A 562 2.07 -0.60 10.80
N GLY A 563 2.57 -1.14 9.66
CA GLY A 563 3.72 -2.05 9.66
C GLY A 563 5.02 -1.35 10.10
N GLY A 564 5.13 -0.04 9.94
CA GLY A 564 6.21 0.78 10.50
C GLY A 564 6.11 0.92 12.02
N LEU A 565 4.90 1.02 12.58
CA LEU A 565 4.67 0.86 14.01
C LEU A 565 5.20 -0.48 14.51
N LEU A 566 4.86 -1.57 13.81
CA LEU A 566 5.38 -2.90 14.10
C LEU A 566 6.92 -2.90 14.13
N MET A 567 7.57 -2.33 13.09
CA MET A 567 9.04 -2.26 13.02
C MET A 567 9.64 -1.51 14.22
N GLY A 568 9.08 -0.36 14.59
CA GLY A 568 9.53 0.40 15.74
C GLY A 568 9.32 -0.33 17.07
N ALA A 569 8.15 -0.95 17.26
CA ALA A 569 7.81 -1.66 18.49
C ALA A 569 8.72 -2.90 18.71
N VAL A 570 8.91 -3.74 17.67
CA VAL A 570 9.76 -4.94 17.81
C VAL A 570 11.24 -4.60 17.96
N SER A 571 11.69 -3.48 17.36
CA SER A 571 13.05 -2.97 17.55
C SER A 571 13.30 -2.48 18.99
N ASN A 572 12.28 -1.98 19.67
CA ASN A 572 12.34 -1.65 21.09
C ASN A 572 12.29 -2.90 21.98
N LEU A 573 11.43 -3.88 21.64
CA LEU A 573 11.23 -5.09 22.45
C LEU A 573 12.38 -6.09 22.32
N ARG A 574 12.88 -6.32 21.12
CA ARG A 574 13.91 -7.33 20.79
C ARG A 574 14.92 -6.81 19.77
N PRO A 575 15.69 -5.76 20.13
CA PRO A 575 16.70 -5.19 19.23
C PRO A 575 17.80 -6.20 18.86
N ASP A 576 18.01 -7.21 19.70
CA ASP A 576 19.00 -8.30 19.52
C ASP A 576 18.65 -9.27 18.39
N LEU A 577 17.42 -9.24 17.89
CA LEU A 577 16.89 -10.28 17.01
C LEU A 577 17.12 -10.00 15.52
N PHE A 578 17.37 -8.75 15.17
CA PHE A 578 17.39 -8.29 13.78
C PHE A 578 18.74 -7.66 13.42
N LYS A 579 19.23 -7.95 12.22
CA LYS A 579 20.41 -7.29 11.66
C LYS A 579 20.11 -5.91 11.12
N GLY A 580 18.95 -5.77 10.50
CA GLY A 580 18.51 -4.50 9.93
C GLY A 580 17.00 -4.35 9.87
N VAL A 581 16.54 -3.12 9.79
CA VAL A 581 15.13 -2.73 9.77
C VAL A 581 14.89 -1.72 8.67
N ILE A 582 13.89 -1.95 7.82
CA ILE A 582 13.35 -0.92 6.93
C ILE A 582 11.95 -0.54 7.40
N SER A 583 11.82 0.71 7.81
CA SER A 583 10.59 1.28 8.35
C SER A 583 10.11 2.40 7.42
N GLN A 584 9.04 2.12 6.65
CA GLN A 584 8.56 3.02 5.60
C GLN A 584 7.33 3.78 6.08
N VAL A 585 7.33 5.11 5.91
CA VAL A 585 6.23 6.01 6.33
C VAL A 585 5.61 5.60 7.67
N PRO A 586 6.42 5.46 8.72
CA PRO A 586 6.05 4.67 9.89
C PRO A 586 5.20 5.45 10.89
N PHE A 587 4.12 4.82 11.36
CA PHE A 587 3.29 5.31 12.47
C PHE A 587 3.97 4.99 13.82
N VAL A 588 4.84 5.88 14.31
CA VAL A 588 5.74 5.59 15.44
C VAL A 588 5.63 6.58 16.60
N ASP A 589 4.94 7.69 16.41
CA ASP A 589 4.69 8.71 17.46
C ASP A 589 3.25 8.59 17.97
N VAL A 590 2.85 7.37 18.33
CA VAL A 590 1.46 6.96 18.51
C VAL A 590 0.70 7.85 19.49
N LEU A 591 1.29 8.14 20.67
CA LEU A 591 0.60 8.95 21.71
C LEU A 591 0.38 10.39 21.24
N ASN A 592 1.40 11.06 20.70
CA ASN A 592 1.25 12.45 20.26
C ASN A 592 0.28 12.58 19.07
N THR A 593 0.32 11.64 18.14
CA THR A 593 -0.59 11.65 16.98
C THR A 593 -2.02 11.38 17.42
N MET A 594 -2.25 10.37 18.25
CA MET A 594 -3.60 10.03 18.71
C MET A 594 -4.18 11.02 19.74
N LEU A 595 -3.36 11.89 20.34
CA LEU A 595 -3.82 12.99 21.17
C LEU A 595 -4.18 14.26 20.39
N ASP A 596 -3.92 14.29 19.08
CA ASP A 596 -4.14 15.47 18.23
C ASP A 596 -5.27 15.20 17.23
N ALA A 597 -6.51 15.44 17.64
CA ALA A 597 -7.70 15.27 16.81
C ALA A 597 -7.73 16.17 15.56
N SER A 598 -6.84 17.16 15.45
CA SER A 598 -6.75 18.01 14.25
C SER A 598 -5.98 17.35 13.09
N LEU A 599 -5.29 16.24 13.36
CA LEU A 599 -4.56 15.51 12.32
C LEU A 599 -5.51 14.64 11.47
N PRO A 600 -5.19 14.44 10.20
CA PRO A 600 -5.90 13.48 9.38
C PRO A 600 -5.97 12.09 10.05
N LEU A 601 -7.10 11.43 9.90
CA LEU A 601 -7.39 10.07 10.37
C LEU A 601 -7.52 9.89 11.89
N THR A 602 -6.97 10.75 12.76
CA THR A 602 -6.85 10.51 14.21
C THR A 602 -8.16 10.09 14.86
N THR A 603 -9.27 10.81 14.65
CA THR A 603 -10.55 10.48 15.28
C THR A 603 -11.10 9.14 14.83
N ALA A 604 -11.08 8.85 13.53
CA ALA A 604 -11.51 7.57 12.96
C ALA A 604 -10.62 6.38 13.39
N GLU A 605 -9.39 6.65 13.81
CA GLU A 605 -8.42 5.64 14.26
C GLU A 605 -8.57 5.24 15.72
N TYR A 606 -9.37 5.95 16.53
CA TYR A 606 -9.63 5.58 17.93
C TYR A 606 -10.19 4.16 18.07
N ILE A 607 -10.91 3.67 17.08
CA ILE A 607 -11.48 2.33 17.06
C ILE A 607 -10.41 1.24 16.80
N GLU A 608 -9.31 1.58 16.16
CA GLU A 608 -8.19 0.64 15.92
C GLU A 608 -7.17 0.63 17.06
N TRP A 609 -6.78 1.82 17.54
CA TRP A 609 -5.69 1.97 18.49
C TRP A 609 -6.17 2.19 19.93
N GLY A 610 -7.34 2.76 20.13
CA GLY A 610 -7.86 3.31 21.37
C GLY A 610 -7.76 4.83 21.40
N ASN A 611 -8.55 5.46 22.27
CA ASN A 611 -8.53 6.90 22.48
C ASN A 611 -7.66 7.24 23.69
N PRO A 612 -6.47 7.85 23.54
CA PRO A 612 -5.58 8.14 24.67
C PRO A 612 -6.09 9.26 25.57
N ASN A 613 -7.19 9.95 25.25
CA ASN A 613 -7.91 10.80 26.20
C ASN A 613 -8.56 9.97 27.32
N GLU A 614 -8.72 8.66 27.13
CA GLU A 614 -9.10 7.70 28.14
C GLU A 614 -7.85 7.11 28.79
N LYS A 615 -7.77 7.17 30.13
CA LYS A 615 -6.56 6.74 30.86
C LYS A 615 -6.15 5.31 30.56
N ALA A 616 -7.08 4.38 30.43
CA ALA A 616 -6.78 2.97 30.17
C ALA A 616 -6.13 2.77 28.80
N ALA A 617 -6.65 3.44 27.76
CA ALA A 617 -6.08 3.42 26.42
C ALA A 617 -4.70 4.09 26.38
N PHE A 618 -4.54 5.25 27.03
CA PHE A 618 -3.26 5.94 27.16
C PHE A 618 -2.19 5.05 27.80
N ASP A 619 -2.50 4.46 28.95
CA ASP A 619 -1.56 3.61 29.69
C ASP A 619 -1.14 2.40 28.84
N TYR A 620 -2.07 1.81 28.08
CA TYR A 620 -1.79 0.68 27.22
C TYR A 620 -0.97 1.09 25.99
N MET A 621 -1.35 2.13 25.26
CA MET A 621 -0.61 2.65 24.12
C MET A 621 0.83 3.00 24.48
N LYS A 622 1.04 3.58 25.65
CA LYS A 622 2.36 3.91 26.16
C LYS A 622 3.27 2.69 26.29
N THR A 623 2.74 1.48 26.47
CA THR A 623 3.55 0.26 26.58
C THR A 623 4.24 -0.12 25.26
N TYR A 624 3.71 0.31 24.13
CA TYR A 624 4.22 -0.10 22.81
C TYR A 624 4.56 1.07 21.87
N SER A 625 4.12 2.30 22.12
CA SER A 625 4.42 3.45 21.25
C SER A 625 5.93 3.56 21.01
N PRO A 626 6.41 3.39 19.76
CA PRO A 626 7.84 3.29 19.50
C PRO A 626 8.65 4.49 19.96
N TYR A 627 8.18 5.70 19.66
CA TYR A 627 8.85 6.94 20.07
C TYR A 627 9.01 7.05 21.57
N ASP A 628 7.98 6.67 22.34
CA ASP A 628 7.97 6.79 23.78
C ASP A 628 8.86 5.74 24.47
N ASN A 629 9.09 4.59 23.81
CA ASN A 629 9.86 3.46 24.34
C ASN A 629 11.32 3.39 23.85
N VAL A 630 11.80 4.42 23.12
CA VAL A 630 13.22 4.51 22.80
C VAL A 630 14.03 4.63 24.08
N GLY A 631 14.99 3.71 24.27
CA GLY A 631 15.83 3.62 25.44
C GLY A 631 17.32 3.63 25.12
N LYS A 632 18.16 3.74 26.16
CA LYS A 632 19.61 3.65 26.04
C LYS A 632 20.04 2.20 25.91
N LYS A 633 20.21 1.73 24.66
CA LYS A 633 20.59 0.34 24.30
C LYS A 633 21.07 0.28 22.86
N ASP A 634 21.59 -0.88 22.47
CA ASP A 634 21.98 -1.18 21.10
C ASP A 634 20.73 -1.43 20.25
N TYR A 635 20.70 -0.90 19.03
CA TYR A 635 19.65 -1.08 18.03
C TYR A 635 20.21 -1.68 16.73
N PRO A 636 19.39 -2.41 15.97
CA PRO A 636 19.81 -2.87 14.64
C PRO A 636 20.11 -1.68 13.71
N ALA A 637 20.74 -1.96 12.57
CA ALA A 637 20.82 -0.96 11.51
C ALA A 637 19.41 -0.59 11.02
N MET A 638 19.12 0.69 10.83
CA MET A 638 17.77 1.16 10.49
C MET A 638 17.79 2.11 9.29
N LEU A 639 16.90 1.85 8.32
CA LEU A 639 16.51 2.79 7.27
C LEU A 639 15.06 3.18 7.50
N VAL A 640 14.85 4.43 7.92
CA VAL A 640 13.54 5.03 8.08
C VAL A 640 13.26 5.92 6.86
N LYS A 641 12.14 5.68 6.17
CA LYS A 641 11.73 6.46 4.99
C LYS A 641 10.47 7.25 5.29
N VAL A 642 10.46 8.52 4.92
CA VAL A 642 9.30 9.40 5.10
C VAL A 642 9.05 10.24 3.85
N SER A 643 7.82 10.70 3.67
CA SER A 643 7.43 11.59 2.57
C SER A 643 6.83 12.89 3.12
N VAL A 644 7.29 14.03 2.62
CA VAL A 644 6.88 15.35 3.14
C VAL A 644 5.40 15.65 2.89
N ASN A 645 4.84 15.07 1.83
CA ASN A 645 3.42 15.24 1.49
C ASN A 645 2.54 14.05 1.91
N ASP A 646 2.99 13.28 2.90
CA ASP A 646 2.19 12.20 3.46
C ASP A 646 1.03 12.75 4.27
N SER A 647 -0.20 12.44 3.83
CA SER A 647 -1.45 12.85 4.49
C SER A 647 -2.03 11.77 5.42
N GLN A 648 -1.40 10.59 5.49
CA GLN A 648 -1.83 9.49 6.35
C GLN A 648 -0.95 9.36 7.59
N VAL A 649 0.36 9.29 7.39
CA VAL A 649 1.34 9.26 8.48
C VAL A 649 2.34 10.40 8.25
N PRO A 650 2.27 11.47 9.01
CA PRO A 650 3.11 12.65 8.79
C PRO A 650 4.61 12.34 8.90
N TYR A 651 5.41 12.97 8.04
CA TYR A 651 6.87 12.76 7.95
C TYR A 651 7.61 12.94 9.29
N TRP A 652 7.08 13.79 10.18
CA TRP A 652 7.74 14.07 11.46
C TRP A 652 7.77 12.87 12.39
N GLU A 653 6.87 11.90 12.27
CA GLU A 653 6.89 10.70 13.11
C GLU A 653 8.21 9.94 12.94
N GLY A 654 8.58 9.62 11.71
CA GLY A 654 9.86 8.99 11.42
C GLY A 654 11.06 9.89 11.74
N ALA A 655 10.97 11.19 11.44
CA ALA A 655 12.04 12.15 11.72
C ALA A 655 12.32 12.29 13.24
N LYS A 656 11.27 12.39 14.04
CA LYS A 656 11.36 12.43 15.51
C LYS A 656 11.93 11.12 16.09
N LEU A 657 11.48 9.99 15.56
CA LEU A 657 12.00 8.69 15.98
C LEU A 657 13.51 8.59 15.74
N VAL A 658 13.98 8.97 14.54
CA VAL A 658 15.40 8.95 14.20
C VAL A 658 16.21 9.90 15.09
N ALA A 659 15.71 11.12 15.33
CA ALA A 659 16.35 12.08 16.22
C ALA A 659 16.52 11.51 17.64
N LYS A 660 15.48 10.90 18.20
CA LYS A 660 15.50 10.31 19.53
C LYS A 660 16.39 9.07 19.62
N LEU A 661 16.30 8.17 18.62
CA LEU A 661 17.17 6.99 18.54
C LEU A 661 18.65 7.40 18.50
N ARG A 662 19.01 8.41 17.67
CA ARG A 662 20.38 8.89 17.54
C ARG A 662 20.94 9.45 18.84
N ALA A 663 20.10 10.10 19.65
CA ALA A 663 20.47 10.62 20.97
C ALA A 663 20.57 9.52 22.05
N MET A 664 19.97 8.35 21.86
CA MET A 664 19.84 7.33 22.89
C MET A 664 20.62 6.03 22.61
N LYS A 665 20.81 5.65 21.33
CA LYS A 665 21.47 4.39 20.96
C LYS A 665 22.92 4.32 21.45
N THR A 666 23.40 3.12 21.78
CA THR A 666 24.76 2.88 22.30
C THR A 666 25.67 2.18 21.30
N ASP A 667 25.11 1.65 20.22
CA ASP A 667 25.81 0.97 19.14
C ASP A 667 26.31 1.94 18.04
N GLN A 668 27.03 1.41 17.05
CA GLN A 668 27.51 2.13 15.86
C GLN A 668 26.80 1.70 14.57
N ASN A 669 25.68 0.96 14.64
CA ASN A 669 24.93 0.53 13.47
C ASN A 669 24.36 1.74 12.71
N PRO A 670 24.31 1.70 11.38
CA PRO A 670 23.72 2.77 10.59
C PRO A 670 22.27 3.10 11.01
N LEU A 671 21.99 4.40 11.15
CA LEU A 671 20.64 4.91 11.39
C LEU A 671 20.38 6.02 10.38
N LEU A 672 19.58 5.73 9.36
CA LEU A 672 19.33 6.57 8.20
C LEU A 672 17.88 7.06 8.19
N LEU A 673 17.70 8.35 7.91
CA LEU A 673 16.41 8.92 7.52
C LEU A 673 16.47 9.30 6.04
N LYS A 674 15.65 8.66 5.21
CA LYS A 674 15.51 9.01 3.80
C LYS A 674 14.17 9.73 3.57
N VAL A 675 14.26 10.97 3.07
CA VAL A 675 13.09 11.86 2.92
C VAL A 675 12.75 12.01 1.44
N ASN A 676 11.51 11.73 1.04
CA ASN A 676 10.99 12.08 -0.28
C ASN A 676 10.22 13.41 -0.19
N PHE A 677 10.76 14.46 -0.81
CA PHE A 677 10.16 15.80 -0.77
C PHE A 677 9.00 15.99 -1.76
N GLY A 678 8.84 15.09 -2.73
CA GLY A 678 7.85 15.21 -3.80
C GLY A 678 6.71 14.21 -3.74
N ALA A 679 6.77 13.25 -2.80
CA ALA A 679 5.81 12.16 -2.72
C ALA A 679 4.93 12.23 -1.45
N GLY A 680 3.87 11.44 -1.45
CA GLY A 680 3.00 11.16 -0.32
C GLY A 680 3.22 9.74 0.25
N HIS A 681 2.17 9.16 0.87
CA HIS A 681 2.24 7.89 1.58
C HIS A 681 2.72 6.70 0.72
N GLY A 682 2.43 6.71 -0.56
CA GLY A 682 2.81 5.64 -1.50
C GLY A 682 4.21 5.76 -2.10
N GLY A 683 5.02 6.76 -1.72
CA GLY A 683 6.31 7.04 -2.36
C GLY A 683 6.18 7.67 -3.74
N ALA A 684 7.18 7.49 -4.59
CA ALA A 684 7.21 8.04 -5.94
C ALA A 684 6.07 7.49 -6.82
N SER A 685 5.42 8.34 -7.60
CA SER A 685 4.29 7.97 -8.47
C SER A 685 4.71 7.38 -9.82
N GLY A 686 5.90 7.73 -10.32
CA GLY A 686 6.44 7.20 -11.56
C GLY A 686 7.00 5.79 -11.40
N ARG A 687 6.74 4.89 -12.37
CA ARG A 687 7.15 3.48 -12.28
C ARG A 687 8.68 3.28 -12.24
N TYR A 688 9.45 4.11 -12.93
CA TYR A 688 10.91 4.04 -12.92
C TYR A 688 11.46 4.64 -11.62
N ASP A 689 10.88 5.73 -11.14
CA ASP A 689 11.26 6.35 -9.87
C ASP A 689 11.00 5.40 -8.70
N ALA A 690 9.88 4.68 -8.70
CA ALA A 690 9.58 3.65 -7.70
C ALA A 690 10.59 2.48 -7.73
N LEU A 691 11.13 2.12 -8.91
CA LEU A 691 12.21 1.12 -9.01
C LEU A 691 13.53 1.63 -8.42
N HIS A 692 13.86 2.90 -8.56
CA HIS A 692 15.03 3.50 -7.90
C HIS A 692 14.90 3.47 -6.38
N GLU A 693 13.71 3.79 -5.84
CA GLU A 693 13.44 3.66 -4.40
C GLU A 693 13.59 2.20 -3.93
N THR A 694 13.09 1.25 -4.71
CA THR A 694 13.23 -0.19 -4.40
C THR A 694 14.70 -0.64 -4.46
N ALA A 695 15.48 -0.17 -5.44
CA ALA A 695 16.91 -0.47 -5.55
C ALA A 695 17.69 0.05 -4.35
N TYR A 696 17.36 1.23 -3.84
CA TYR A 696 17.96 1.80 -2.64
C TYR A 696 17.65 0.92 -1.40
N ASP A 697 16.40 0.52 -1.22
CA ASP A 697 15.97 -0.34 -0.12
C ASP A 697 16.69 -1.71 -0.17
N TYR A 698 16.74 -2.33 -1.35
CA TYR A 698 17.41 -3.62 -1.53
C TYR A 698 18.93 -3.54 -1.34
N ALA A 699 19.55 -2.45 -1.77
CA ALA A 699 20.97 -2.23 -1.54
C ALA A 699 21.29 -2.12 -0.04
N PHE A 700 20.46 -1.40 0.74
CA PHE A 700 20.58 -1.35 2.19
C PHE A 700 20.44 -2.74 2.82
N MET A 701 19.40 -3.51 2.44
CA MET A 701 19.18 -4.87 2.94
C MET A 701 20.39 -5.76 2.69
N LEU A 702 20.84 -5.83 1.44
CA LEU A 702 21.96 -6.69 1.03
C LEU A 702 23.27 -6.30 1.73
N TRP A 703 23.51 -4.99 1.87
CA TRP A 703 24.64 -4.49 2.63
C TRP A 703 24.59 -4.97 4.09
N GLN A 704 23.45 -4.82 4.77
CA GLN A 704 23.33 -5.26 6.17
C GLN A 704 23.41 -6.78 6.32
N MET A 705 22.88 -7.55 5.37
CA MET A 705 22.98 -9.02 5.35
C MET A 705 24.38 -9.52 4.99
N GLY A 706 25.31 -8.64 4.58
CA GLY A 706 26.65 -9.01 4.10
C GLY A 706 26.59 -9.86 2.82
N VAL A 707 25.60 -9.58 1.95
CA VAL A 707 25.47 -10.22 0.64
C VAL A 707 26.24 -9.37 -0.37
N THR A 708 27.34 -9.94 -0.89
CA THR A 708 28.15 -9.35 -1.96
C THR A 708 27.56 -9.69 -3.33
N ASP A 709 27.98 -8.94 -4.36
CA ASP A 709 27.46 -9.04 -5.74
C ASP A 709 27.79 -10.34 -6.49
N GLU A 710 28.56 -11.25 -5.87
CA GLU A 710 28.84 -12.53 -6.47
C GLU A 710 27.58 -13.39 -6.49
N VAL A 711 26.84 -13.32 -7.59
CA VAL A 711 25.92 -14.38 -7.97
C VAL A 711 26.74 -15.67 -7.98
N SER A 712 26.41 -16.59 -7.07
CA SER A 712 27.05 -17.90 -7.08
C SER A 712 26.79 -18.53 -8.47
N SER A 713 27.76 -18.41 -9.34
CA SER A 713 27.80 -19.08 -10.66
C SER A 713 28.05 -20.55 -10.44
N ASN A 714 27.11 -21.24 -9.79
CA ASN A 714 27.01 -22.67 -9.91
C ASN A 714 26.16 -22.98 -11.15
N LYS A 715 26.85 -23.07 -12.29
CA LYS A 715 26.37 -23.73 -13.50
C LYS A 715 26.02 -25.20 -13.25
#